data_15d0bf00affa27af62614c5ada3ee32b
#
_entry.id   15d0bf00affa27af62614c5ada3ee32b
#
_cell.length_a   1.000
_cell.length_b   1.000
_cell.length_c   1.000
_cell.angle_alpha   90.00
_cell.angle_beta   90.00
_cell.angle_gamma   90.00
#
_symmetry.space_group_name_H-M   'P 1'
#
loop_
_entity.id
_entity.type
_entity.pdbx_description
1 polymer ?
#
loop_
_entity_poly.entity_id
_entity_poly.type
_entity_poly.pdbx_seq_one_letter_code
_entity_poly.pdbx_strand_id
1 'polypeptide(L)'
;LAAKEKVVKETPLMKQYNEIKAKYPDACLLFRVGDFYETFGEDAIRASKILGITLTKRGAGSDTETALAGFPHHSVNTYLPKLVKAGLRVAICDQLEDPKMTKTIVKRGVTELVTPGVSLNDEVLQSKSNNFLASVYFANKNIGISFLDVSTGEFLTAQGNAEYIDKLLQNFNPSEVLVAKNNKNDFKTAFGEDFHSFYLEDWIYKEDYALETLTKHFQTNSLKGFGVEELKEGIIASGAILYYLSETQHNRVQHITAIQRIAEDAYVWMDRFTIRNLELYHSYNPNAVTLLDVIDKTLSPMGGRLLKRWLALPLKDANKIKGRHEVVAYLKSNPEILHNIQYQIKQISDLERLISKIAAGKVSPREIVYLKESLDAIIPIKTLALESPQEAVKVIGDSLHACDLLREKIKTTLNQDAPVAISKGNAIAAGINEELDELRAISTSGKEFLEGIEKRESERTGISSLKISFNNVFGYYIEVRNTHKDKVPEEWIRKQTLVNAERYITEELKEYETKILGAEEKIYKIESELFEQLVAWISTYIKPVQMNAYLVAQLDCLCSFTQMAVENQYVQPEIDDTFELDIKNGRHPVIEKQLPVGTPYIANDVFLDRETQQIIMITGPNMSGKSAILRQTALIVLLAQMGSFVPADSVRMGIVDKIFTRVGASDNISMGESTFMVEMNETASILNNLSDRSLVLLDEIGRGTSTYDGISIAWAIAEFLHEHPGRAKTLFATHYHELNEMTESMSRIQNFNVAVKELKDTVLFVRKLVKGGSAHSFGIHVAKMAGMPQLVISKAQKLLKKLEKNHSSDALNGIKSANDEMQMSFFNLDDPLLEEIKEEILSLDINAITPVEALMKLNEIKRMLVKK
;
A
#
# COMPACT_ATOMS: atom_id res chain seq x y z
N LEU A 1 62.76 -13.85 9.41
CA LEU A 1 61.93 -14.03 10.60
C LEU A 1 60.47 -13.88 10.19
N ALA A 2 59.81 -15.04 9.86
CA ALA A 2 58.39 -15.09 9.58
C ALA A 2 57.64 -14.87 10.92
N ALA A 3 56.81 -13.84 10.97
CA ALA A 3 55.89 -13.63 12.08
C ALA A 3 54.90 -14.79 12.08
N LYS A 4 54.90 -15.60 13.13
CA LYS A 4 53.83 -16.59 13.38
C LYS A 4 52.54 -15.79 13.59
N GLU A 5 51.60 -15.91 12.65
CA GLU A 5 50.20 -15.53 12.86
C GLU A 5 49.72 -16.23 14.14
N LYS A 6 49.39 -15.48 15.16
CA LYS A 6 48.70 -15.94 16.36
C LYS A 6 47.33 -16.41 15.93
N VAL A 7 47.10 -17.71 15.84
CA VAL A 7 45.77 -18.31 15.69
C VAL A 7 44.96 -17.90 16.94
N VAL A 8 44.09 -16.90 16.79
CA VAL A 8 43.18 -16.48 17.84
C VAL A 8 42.20 -17.63 18.07
N LYS A 9 42.23 -18.25 19.27
CA LYS A 9 41.32 -19.35 19.64
C LYS A 9 39.91 -18.78 19.79
N GLU A 10 39.12 -18.97 18.77
CA GLU A 10 37.70 -18.64 18.75
C GLU A 10 36.95 -19.48 19.80
N THR A 11 36.02 -18.83 20.57
CA THR A 11 35.21 -19.57 21.53
C THR A 11 34.22 -20.48 20.76
N PRO A 12 33.89 -21.67 21.31
CA PRO A 12 32.97 -22.57 20.63
C PRO A 12 31.60 -21.97 20.26
N LEU A 13 31.11 -20.99 21.05
CA LEU A 13 29.88 -20.24 20.77
C LEU A 13 30.04 -19.32 19.56
N MET A 14 31.16 -18.59 19.46
CA MET A 14 31.43 -17.72 18.30
C MET A 14 31.70 -18.54 17.04
N LYS A 15 32.33 -19.70 17.16
CA LYS A 15 32.46 -20.64 16.02
C LYS A 15 31.07 -21.03 15.46
N GLN A 16 30.14 -21.43 16.33
CA GLN A 16 28.78 -21.77 15.93
C GLN A 16 28.05 -20.55 15.30
N TYR A 17 28.22 -19.35 15.86
CA TYR A 17 27.68 -18.11 15.31
C TYR A 17 28.21 -17.85 13.90
N ASN A 18 29.55 -17.92 13.71
CA ASN A 18 30.17 -17.63 12.42
C ASN A 18 29.82 -18.68 11.35
N GLU A 19 29.71 -19.96 11.72
CA GLU A 19 29.26 -21.02 10.84
C GLU A 19 27.82 -20.78 10.35
N ILE A 20 26.93 -20.29 11.22
CA ILE A 20 25.54 -19.95 10.85
C ILE A 20 25.50 -18.64 10.05
N LYS A 21 26.25 -17.61 10.47
CA LYS A 21 26.30 -16.32 9.76
C LYS A 21 26.84 -16.49 8.33
N ALA A 22 27.81 -17.39 8.11
CA ALA A 22 28.32 -17.68 6.78
C ALA A 22 27.26 -18.25 5.81
N LYS A 23 26.21 -18.91 6.33
CA LYS A 23 25.09 -19.39 5.52
C LYS A 23 24.06 -18.29 5.21
N TYR A 24 23.99 -17.24 6.03
CA TYR A 24 23.07 -16.12 5.90
C TYR A 24 23.81 -14.78 5.94
N PRO A 25 24.75 -14.52 5.01
CA PRO A 25 25.64 -13.36 5.08
C PRO A 25 24.90 -12.03 5.05
N ASP A 26 23.77 -11.97 4.31
CA ASP A 26 22.98 -10.75 4.11
C ASP A 26 21.93 -10.52 5.20
N ALA A 27 21.72 -11.47 6.12
CA ALA A 27 20.73 -11.36 7.17
C ALA A 27 21.33 -10.91 8.50
N CYS A 28 20.65 -10.04 9.23
CA CYS A 28 20.97 -9.75 10.62
C CYS A 28 20.65 -10.99 11.48
N LEU A 29 21.67 -11.61 12.07
CA LEU A 29 21.51 -12.84 12.84
C LEU A 29 21.17 -12.55 14.30
N LEU A 30 19.95 -12.86 14.73
CA LEU A 30 19.52 -12.87 16.11
C LEU A 30 19.82 -14.23 16.72
N PHE A 31 20.90 -14.33 17.47
CA PHE A 31 21.44 -15.59 17.97
C PHE A 31 21.06 -15.79 19.44
N ARG A 32 20.33 -16.86 19.77
CA ARG A 32 19.87 -17.14 21.12
C ARG A 32 21.02 -17.54 22.06
N VAL A 33 21.24 -16.73 23.08
CA VAL A 33 22.23 -16.98 24.15
C VAL A 33 21.53 -16.87 25.48
N GLY A 34 21.19 -18.01 26.09
CA GLY A 34 20.37 -18.04 27.30
C GLY A 34 19.01 -17.35 27.12
N ASP A 35 18.75 -16.32 27.91
CA ASP A 35 17.50 -15.55 27.86
C ASP A 35 17.53 -14.36 26.89
N PHE A 36 18.59 -14.21 26.10
CA PHE A 36 18.75 -13.09 25.17
C PHE A 36 18.86 -13.56 23.73
N TYR A 37 18.41 -12.73 22.81
CA TYR A 37 18.90 -12.70 21.44
C TYR A 37 20.06 -11.72 21.36
N GLU A 38 21.22 -12.21 20.97
CA GLU A 38 22.45 -11.42 20.78
C GLU A 38 22.80 -11.36 19.30
N THR A 39 23.34 -10.25 18.87
CA THR A 39 23.90 -10.06 17.54
C THR A 39 25.29 -9.46 17.65
N PHE A 40 26.19 -9.81 16.70
CA PHE A 40 27.63 -9.50 16.81
C PHE A 40 28.14 -8.73 15.59
N GLY A 41 29.25 -8.04 15.75
CA GLY A 41 29.95 -7.37 14.65
C GLY A 41 29.16 -6.26 13.99
N GLU A 42 29.11 -6.24 12.67
CA GLU A 42 28.37 -5.24 11.90
C GLU A 42 26.85 -5.31 12.13
N ASP A 43 26.31 -6.53 12.33
CA ASP A 43 24.90 -6.72 12.64
C ASP A 43 24.53 -6.03 13.95
N ALA A 44 25.41 -6.09 14.96
CA ALA A 44 25.20 -5.41 16.24
C ALA A 44 25.18 -3.89 16.10
N ILE A 45 26.07 -3.34 15.28
CA ILE A 45 26.12 -1.89 15.01
C ILE A 45 24.83 -1.42 14.32
N ARG A 46 24.39 -2.15 13.28
CA ARG A 46 23.15 -1.84 12.55
C ARG A 46 21.92 -1.97 13.44
N ALA A 47 21.80 -3.12 14.15
CA ALA A 47 20.66 -3.39 15.03
C ALA A 47 20.58 -2.37 16.18
N SER A 48 21.70 -2.04 16.84
CA SER A 48 21.76 -1.03 17.90
C SER A 48 21.22 0.33 17.43
N LYS A 49 21.62 0.78 16.24
CA LYS A 49 21.17 2.05 15.64
C LYS A 49 19.67 2.07 15.34
N ILE A 50 19.15 0.99 14.76
CA ILE A 50 17.73 0.88 14.38
C ILE A 50 16.83 0.73 15.62
N LEU A 51 17.25 -0.11 16.56
CA LEU A 51 16.45 -0.45 17.73
C LEU A 51 16.56 0.57 18.87
N GLY A 52 17.60 1.42 18.85
CA GLY A 52 17.89 2.33 19.95
C GLY A 52 18.37 1.62 21.24
N ILE A 53 19.01 0.44 21.11
CA ILE A 53 19.55 -0.33 22.23
C ILE A 53 21.06 -0.11 22.39
N THR A 54 21.58 -0.39 23.59
CA THR A 54 22.98 -0.17 23.90
C THR A 54 23.90 -1.09 23.10
N LEU A 55 24.88 -0.51 22.41
CA LEU A 55 25.97 -1.23 21.79
C LEU A 55 27.06 -1.48 22.84
N THR A 56 27.36 -2.73 23.07
CA THR A 56 28.40 -3.19 24.02
C THR A 56 29.52 -3.95 23.29
N LYS A 57 30.46 -4.49 24.01
CA LYS A 57 31.58 -5.27 23.47
C LYS A 57 31.66 -6.59 24.22
N ARG A 58 31.77 -7.69 23.48
CA ARG A 58 32.10 -9.00 24.04
C ARG A 58 33.59 -9.18 24.01
N GLY A 59 34.17 -9.70 25.14
CA GLY A 59 35.62 -9.89 25.29
C GLY A 59 36.39 -8.58 25.37
N ALA A 60 35.86 -7.57 26.04
CA ALA A 60 36.51 -6.28 26.22
C ALA A 60 37.92 -6.43 26.76
N GLY A 61 38.92 -5.88 26.03
CA GLY A 61 40.33 -5.96 26.39
C GLY A 61 41.05 -7.24 25.96
N SER A 62 40.41 -8.12 25.15
CA SER A 62 41.06 -9.30 24.54
C SER A 62 41.23 -9.12 23.03
N ASP A 63 42.18 -9.90 22.45
CA ASP A 63 42.41 -9.93 20.98
C ASP A 63 41.13 -10.36 20.17
N THR A 64 40.03 -10.75 20.85
CA THR A 64 38.75 -11.21 20.28
C THR A 64 37.59 -10.25 20.54
N GLU A 65 37.89 -8.99 20.82
CA GLU A 65 36.86 -7.99 21.09
C GLU A 65 35.90 -7.81 19.87
N THR A 66 34.60 -8.03 20.07
CA THR A 66 33.61 -7.92 19.04
C THR A 66 32.41 -7.07 19.52
N ALA A 67 31.88 -6.19 18.66
CA ALA A 67 30.65 -5.44 18.95
C ALA A 67 29.52 -6.40 19.27
N LEU A 68 28.70 -6.08 20.29
CA LEU A 68 27.58 -6.86 20.77
C LEU A 68 26.38 -5.94 21.02
N ALA A 69 25.22 -6.33 20.51
CA ALA A 69 23.93 -5.77 20.90
C ALA A 69 22.95 -6.93 21.16
N GLY A 70 22.02 -6.75 22.08
CA GLY A 70 21.05 -7.80 22.37
C GLY A 70 19.89 -7.30 23.21
N PHE A 71 18.84 -8.12 23.22
CA PHE A 71 17.61 -7.87 23.96
C PHE A 71 17.02 -9.19 24.50
N PRO A 72 16.21 -9.17 25.58
CA PRO A 72 15.57 -10.37 26.10
C PRO A 72 14.74 -11.10 25.04
N HIS A 73 14.86 -12.42 24.96
CA HIS A 73 14.20 -13.21 23.90
C HIS A 73 12.67 -13.05 23.85
N HIS A 74 12.04 -12.90 25.02
CA HIS A 74 10.59 -12.69 25.10
C HIS A 74 10.14 -11.34 24.49
N SER A 75 11.08 -10.42 24.22
CA SER A 75 10.82 -9.14 23.61
C SER A 75 11.02 -9.14 22.07
N VAL A 76 11.25 -10.31 21.46
CA VAL A 76 11.47 -10.42 20.00
C VAL A 76 10.34 -9.78 19.18
N ASN A 77 9.10 -9.95 19.60
CA ASN A 77 7.93 -9.37 18.93
C ASN A 77 7.92 -7.84 18.96
N THR A 78 8.64 -7.18 19.86
CA THR A 78 8.77 -5.73 19.93
C THR A 78 9.93 -5.20 19.06
N TYR A 79 11.02 -5.96 18.93
CA TYR A 79 12.23 -5.51 18.26
C TYR A 79 12.34 -6.00 16.81
N LEU A 80 11.94 -7.23 16.51
CA LEU A 80 11.93 -7.79 15.16
C LEU A 80 11.20 -6.91 14.13
N PRO A 81 9.99 -6.39 14.40
CA PRO A 81 9.28 -5.53 13.47
C PRO A 81 10.05 -4.28 13.08
N LYS A 82 10.81 -3.70 14.00
CA LYS A 82 11.62 -2.49 13.73
C LYS A 82 12.76 -2.78 12.75
N LEU A 83 13.43 -3.93 12.89
CA LEU A 83 14.49 -4.36 11.98
C LEU A 83 13.95 -4.64 10.58
N VAL A 84 12.84 -5.37 10.49
CA VAL A 84 12.21 -5.74 9.21
C VAL A 84 11.64 -4.51 8.50
N LYS A 85 10.95 -3.60 9.21
CA LYS A 85 10.47 -2.32 8.66
C LYS A 85 11.61 -1.39 8.18
N ALA A 86 12.81 -1.55 8.73
CA ALA A 86 14.01 -0.86 8.24
C ALA A 86 14.65 -1.54 6.99
N GLY A 87 13.99 -2.54 6.42
CA GLY A 87 14.43 -3.26 5.22
C GLY A 87 15.45 -4.37 5.49
N LEU A 88 15.69 -4.75 6.74
CA LEU A 88 16.62 -5.84 7.05
C LEU A 88 15.97 -7.22 6.94
N ARG A 89 16.71 -8.16 6.39
CA ARG A 89 16.44 -9.60 6.53
C ARG A 89 16.96 -10.04 7.89
N VAL A 90 16.16 -10.75 8.67
CA VAL A 90 16.48 -11.13 10.04
C VAL A 90 16.40 -12.64 10.20
N ALA A 91 17.53 -13.30 10.48
CA ALA A 91 17.58 -14.72 10.78
C ALA A 91 17.43 -14.94 12.29
N ILE A 92 16.36 -15.62 12.68
CA ILE A 92 16.09 -16.01 14.06
C ILE A 92 16.75 -17.37 14.30
N CYS A 93 17.73 -17.40 15.20
CA CYS A 93 18.49 -18.59 15.52
C CYS A 93 18.21 -19.02 16.95
N ASP A 94 17.49 -20.12 17.12
CA ASP A 94 17.09 -20.67 18.40
C ASP A 94 17.89 -21.91 18.81
N GLN A 95 17.77 -22.28 20.07
CA GLN A 95 18.30 -23.51 20.62
C GLN A 95 17.44 -24.69 20.17
N LEU A 96 18.05 -25.70 19.52
CA LEU A 96 17.38 -26.89 19.01
C LEU A 96 17.35 -28.04 20.03
N GLU A 97 18.00 -27.87 21.18
CA GLU A 97 18.15 -28.84 22.25
C GLU A 97 17.85 -28.18 23.59
N ASP A 98 17.31 -28.96 24.54
CA ASP A 98 17.11 -28.48 25.90
C ASP A 98 18.47 -28.28 26.62
N PRO A 99 18.77 -27.06 27.09
CA PRO A 99 20.01 -26.78 27.83
C PRO A 99 20.20 -27.67 29.05
N LYS A 100 19.12 -28.13 29.71
CA LYS A 100 19.17 -28.98 30.89
C LYS A 100 19.61 -30.41 30.57
N MET A 101 19.45 -30.88 29.35
CA MET A 101 19.75 -32.23 28.89
C MET A 101 21.12 -32.33 28.21
N THR A 102 21.79 -31.22 27.91
CA THR A 102 23.00 -31.15 27.10
C THR A 102 24.21 -30.86 27.94
N LYS A 103 25.23 -31.77 27.96
CA LYS A 103 26.53 -31.60 28.66
C LYS A 103 27.55 -30.75 27.90
N THR A 104 27.29 -30.41 26.66
CA THR A 104 28.11 -29.63 25.75
C THR A 104 27.44 -28.31 25.39
N ILE A 105 27.97 -27.56 24.43
CA ILE A 105 27.29 -26.38 23.91
C ILE A 105 25.99 -26.79 23.20
N VAL A 106 24.88 -26.18 23.60
CA VAL A 106 23.57 -26.35 23.01
C VAL A 106 23.64 -26.07 21.52
N LYS A 107 23.12 -27.01 20.73
CA LYS A 107 23.04 -26.85 19.27
C LYS A 107 21.99 -25.79 18.94
N ARG A 108 22.33 -24.91 18.01
CA ARG A 108 21.46 -23.85 17.51
C ARG A 108 21.28 -23.95 16.01
N GLY A 109 20.17 -23.43 15.51
CA GLY A 109 19.87 -23.37 14.08
C GLY A 109 18.91 -22.23 13.78
N VAL A 110 18.90 -21.78 12.53
CA VAL A 110 17.94 -20.81 12.06
C VAL A 110 16.58 -21.49 11.95
N THR A 111 15.63 -21.02 12.72
CA THR A 111 14.25 -21.52 12.75
C THR A 111 13.35 -20.74 11.81
N GLU A 112 13.70 -19.48 11.53
CA GLU A 112 12.95 -18.61 10.64
C GLU A 112 13.86 -17.52 10.08
N LEU A 113 13.71 -17.20 8.80
CA LEU A 113 14.30 -16.02 8.18
C LEU A 113 13.17 -15.05 7.81
N VAL A 114 13.00 -14.00 8.60
CA VAL A 114 11.98 -12.98 8.37
C VAL A 114 12.53 -11.89 7.47
N THR A 115 11.80 -11.60 6.38
CA THR A 115 12.18 -10.57 5.41
C THR A 115 11.05 -9.55 5.23
N PRO A 116 11.27 -8.39 4.61
CA PRO A 116 10.21 -7.43 4.34
C PRO A 116 9.01 -8.03 3.61
N GLY A 117 9.24 -8.92 2.63
CA GLY A 117 8.20 -9.59 1.84
C GLY A 117 7.62 -10.85 2.47
N VAL A 118 8.29 -11.43 3.50
CA VAL A 118 7.88 -12.71 4.09
C VAL A 118 7.75 -12.56 5.60
N SER A 119 6.54 -12.27 6.07
CA SER A 119 6.23 -12.15 7.49
C SER A 119 4.79 -12.59 7.79
N LEU A 120 4.63 -13.32 8.90
CA LEU A 120 3.33 -13.67 9.50
C LEU A 120 3.09 -12.91 10.82
N ASN A 121 4.00 -12.02 11.20
CA ASN A 121 3.92 -11.28 12.44
C ASN A 121 3.04 -10.02 12.28
N ASP A 122 1.94 -9.95 13.03
CA ASP A 122 0.96 -8.85 12.97
C ASP A 122 1.58 -7.47 13.27
N GLU A 123 2.63 -7.41 14.09
CA GLU A 123 3.34 -6.16 14.42
C GLU A 123 4.16 -5.62 13.23
N VAL A 124 4.54 -6.49 12.29
CA VAL A 124 5.19 -6.10 11.02
C VAL A 124 4.15 -5.62 10.03
N LEU A 125 3.01 -6.32 9.96
CA LEU A 125 1.98 -6.16 8.95
C LEU A 125 1.03 -4.99 9.26
N GLN A 126 0.61 -4.28 8.21
CA GLN A 126 -0.51 -3.34 8.31
C GLN A 126 -1.82 -4.10 8.12
N SER A 127 -2.83 -3.82 8.94
CA SER A 127 -4.08 -4.59 8.95
C SER A 127 -4.83 -4.53 7.62
N LYS A 128 -5.03 -3.34 7.06
CA LYS A 128 -5.76 -3.10 5.81
C LYS A 128 -4.86 -3.06 4.56
N SER A 129 -3.65 -3.62 4.61
CA SER A 129 -2.75 -3.68 3.45
C SER A 129 -2.15 -5.07 3.29
N ASN A 130 -2.02 -5.51 2.05
CA ASN A 130 -1.25 -6.71 1.72
C ASN A 130 0.25 -6.46 1.93
N ASN A 131 0.98 -7.55 2.18
CA ASN A 131 2.44 -7.54 2.26
C ASN A 131 3.00 -8.43 1.14
N PHE A 132 3.05 -7.89 -0.07
CA PHE A 132 3.46 -8.68 -1.23
C PHE A 132 4.98 -8.88 -1.29
N LEU A 133 5.37 -10.14 -1.47
CA LEU A 133 6.61 -10.55 -2.07
C LEU A 133 6.38 -10.67 -3.57
N ALA A 134 7.17 -9.98 -4.40
CA ALA A 134 7.11 -10.12 -5.84
C ALA A 134 8.31 -10.90 -6.38
N SER A 135 8.16 -11.49 -7.57
CA SER A 135 9.27 -12.03 -8.37
C SER A 135 9.13 -11.61 -9.82
N VAL A 136 10.22 -11.18 -10.43
CA VAL A 136 10.25 -10.71 -11.83
C VAL A 136 11.24 -11.55 -12.63
N TYR A 137 10.78 -12.05 -13.78
CA TYR A 137 11.59 -12.83 -14.73
C TYR A 137 11.61 -12.13 -16.10
N PHE A 138 12.79 -11.89 -16.63
CA PHE A 138 13.00 -11.27 -17.94
C PHE A 138 13.23 -12.34 -19.02
N ALA A 139 12.36 -12.36 -20.03
CA ALA A 139 12.55 -13.08 -21.27
C ALA A 139 12.72 -12.07 -22.43
N ASN A 140 13.14 -12.57 -23.62
CA ASN A 140 13.51 -11.68 -24.74
C ASN A 140 12.43 -10.67 -25.18
N LYS A 141 11.13 -10.99 -25.05
CA LYS A 141 10.01 -10.15 -25.49
C LYS A 141 9.00 -9.86 -24.40
N ASN A 142 8.90 -10.72 -23.40
CA ASN A 142 7.93 -10.62 -22.30
C ASN A 142 8.64 -10.66 -20.96
N ILE A 143 8.03 -10.04 -19.99
CA ILE A 143 8.46 -10.10 -18.59
C ILE A 143 7.35 -10.80 -17.81
N GLY A 144 7.72 -11.80 -17.01
CA GLY A 144 6.80 -12.47 -16.07
C GLY A 144 6.90 -11.82 -14.70
N ILE A 145 5.77 -11.68 -14.04
CA ILE A 145 5.70 -11.21 -12.65
C ILE A 145 4.76 -12.08 -11.85
N SER A 146 5.10 -12.25 -10.59
CA SER A 146 4.22 -12.90 -9.63
C SER A 146 4.28 -12.18 -8.30
N PHE A 147 3.15 -12.17 -7.58
CA PHE A 147 2.99 -11.56 -6.26
C PHE A 147 2.42 -12.58 -5.30
N LEU A 148 2.97 -12.68 -4.11
CA LEU A 148 2.46 -13.51 -3.03
C LEU A 148 2.40 -12.71 -1.73
N ASP A 149 1.25 -12.68 -1.10
CA ASP A 149 1.11 -12.30 0.30
C ASP A 149 1.04 -13.57 1.17
N VAL A 150 2.15 -13.90 1.83
CA VAL A 150 2.26 -15.09 2.68
C VAL A 150 1.28 -15.03 3.85
N SER A 151 0.93 -13.84 4.32
CA SER A 151 0.04 -13.67 5.47
C SER A 151 -1.43 -13.97 5.15
N THR A 152 -1.83 -13.90 3.87
CA THR A 152 -3.21 -14.15 3.42
C THR A 152 -3.33 -15.37 2.52
N GLY A 153 -2.22 -15.80 1.91
CA GLY A 153 -2.18 -16.87 0.89
C GLY A 153 -2.60 -16.40 -0.50
N GLU A 154 -2.74 -15.10 -0.72
CA GLU A 154 -3.05 -14.53 -2.03
C GLU A 154 -1.86 -14.64 -2.96
N PHE A 155 -2.01 -15.38 -4.07
CA PHE A 155 -0.96 -15.65 -5.04
C PHE A 155 -1.43 -15.27 -6.45
N LEU A 156 -0.79 -14.25 -7.04
CA LEU A 156 -1.18 -13.66 -8.30
C LEU A 156 -0.02 -13.76 -9.29
N THR A 157 -0.34 -13.94 -10.59
CA THR A 157 0.69 -13.97 -11.64
C THR A 157 0.20 -13.28 -12.91
N ALA A 158 1.15 -12.69 -13.64
CA ALA A 158 0.93 -12.04 -14.92
C ALA A 158 2.19 -12.13 -15.80
N GLN A 159 2.03 -11.82 -17.08
CA GLN A 159 3.13 -11.57 -18.00
C GLN A 159 2.74 -10.52 -19.03
N GLY A 160 3.72 -9.79 -19.54
CA GLY A 160 3.49 -8.74 -20.54
C GLY A 160 4.74 -7.95 -20.85
N ASN A 161 4.56 -6.79 -21.46
CA ASN A 161 5.66 -5.84 -21.71
C ASN A 161 6.11 -5.12 -20.43
N ALA A 162 7.22 -4.42 -20.50
CA ALA A 162 7.80 -3.71 -19.35
C ALA A 162 6.83 -2.67 -18.75
N GLU A 163 6.05 -1.99 -19.58
CA GLU A 163 5.08 -0.98 -19.15
C GLU A 163 3.95 -1.59 -18.30
N TYR A 164 3.42 -2.74 -18.73
CA TYR A 164 2.40 -3.47 -17.98
C TYR A 164 2.94 -3.99 -16.63
N ILE A 165 4.16 -4.50 -16.63
CA ILE A 165 4.78 -4.99 -15.39
C ILE A 165 5.10 -3.84 -14.43
N ASP A 166 5.59 -2.69 -14.91
CA ASP A 166 5.78 -1.48 -14.09
C ASP A 166 4.48 -1.03 -13.44
N LYS A 167 3.37 -1.00 -14.21
CA LYS A 167 2.03 -0.71 -13.68
C LYS A 167 1.67 -1.64 -12.51
N LEU A 168 1.89 -2.95 -12.67
CA LEU A 168 1.57 -3.91 -11.60
C LEU A 168 2.47 -3.72 -10.38
N LEU A 169 3.77 -3.48 -10.56
CA LEU A 169 4.70 -3.18 -9.48
C LEU A 169 4.28 -1.94 -8.69
N GLN A 170 3.89 -0.86 -9.38
CA GLN A 170 3.43 0.37 -8.74
C GLN A 170 2.09 0.20 -8.00
N ASN A 171 1.15 -0.55 -8.59
CA ASN A 171 -0.17 -0.78 -7.99
C ASN A 171 -0.13 -1.68 -6.76
N PHE A 172 0.65 -2.77 -6.82
CA PHE A 172 0.77 -3.74 -5.73
C PHE A 172 1.83 -3.34 -4.69
N ASN A 173 2.74 -2.44 -5.05
CA ASN A 173 3.81 -1.90 -4.20
C ASN A 173 4.45 -2.96 -3.28
N PRO A 174 5.14 -3.97 -3.86
CA PRO A 174 5.66 -5.10 -3.10
C PRO A 174 6.73 -4.65 -2.10
N SER A 175 6.72 -5.26 -0.92
CA SER A 175 7.70 -4.99 0.14
C SER A 175 9.08 -5.56 -0.17
N GLU A 176 9.16 -6.54 -1.07
CA GLU A 176 10.39 -7.17 -1.52
C GLU A 176 10.21 -7.72 -2.93
N VAL A 177 11.23 -7.59 -3.79
CA VAL A 177 11.21 -8.08 -5.18
C VAL A 177 12.37 -9.03 -5.43
N LEU A 178 12.07 -10.24 -5.88
CA LEU A 178 13.04 -11.25 -6.27
C LEU A 178 13.39 -11.11 -7.76
N VAL A 179 14.67 -11.12 -8.08
CA VAL A 179 15.17 -11.00 -9.45
C VAL A 179 16.35 -11.95 -9.65
N ALA A 180 16.52 -12.51 -10.85
CA ALA A 180 17.69 -13.30 -11.17
C ALA A 180 18.96 -12.44 -11.15
N LYS A 181 20.10 -13.01 -10.67
CA LYS A 181 21.37 -12.26 -10.55
C LYS A 181 21.81 -11.62 -11.86
N ASN A 182 21.65 -12.32 -12.97
CA ASN A 182 22.02 -11.84 -14.29
C ASN A 182 21.13 -10.68 -14.78
N ASN A 183 19.89 -10.59 -14.31
CA ASN A 183 18.94 -9.54 -14.70
C ASN A 183 18.93 -8.32 -13.75
N LYS A 184 19.90 -8.18 -12.86
CA LYS A 184 20.00 -7.05 -11.93
C LYS A 184 19.98 -5.69 -12.63
N ASN A 185 20.76 -5.55 -13.71
CA ASN A 185 20.85 -4.30 -14.46
C ASN A 185 19.60 -4.04 -15.28
N ASP A 186 19.02 -5.10 -15.89
CA ASP A 186 17.78 -5.00 -16.66
C ASP A 186 16.63 -4.52 -15.78
N PHE A 187 16.52 -5.06 -14.56
CA PHE A 187 15.51 -4.65 -13.59
C PHE A 187 15.65 -3.17 -13.20
N LYS A 188 16.88 -2.74 -12.86
CA LYS A 188 17.13 -1.33 -12.51
C LYS A 188 16.85 -0.37 -13.66
N THR A 189 17.20 -0.76 -14.88
CA THR A 189 16.96 0.05 -16.09
C THR A 189 15.47 0.16 -16.40
N ALA A 190 14.70 -0.93 -16.24
CA ALA A 190 13.27 -0.96 -16.56
C ALA A 190 12.39 -0.33 -15.48
N PHE A 191 12.69 -0.55 -14.18
CA PHE A 191 11.78 -0.25 -13.06
C PHE A 191 12.37 0.68 -11.99
N GLY A 192 13.64 1.10 -12.13
CA GLY A 192 14.31 1.99 -11.17
C GLY A 192 14.95 1.25 -9.98
N GLU A 193 15.37 2.04 -8.98
CA GLU A 193 16.10 1.55 -7.80
C GLU A 193 15.28 1.59 -6.49
N ASP A 194 14.03 2.03 -6.56
CA ASP A 194 13.20 2.28 -5.36
C ASP A 194 12.68 0.99 -4.69
N PHE A 195 12.80 -0.16 -5.35
CA PHE A 195 12.33 -1.43 -4.82
C PHE A 195 13.40 -2.15 -3.99
N HIS A 196 13.00 -2.71 -2.84
CA HIS A 196 13.85 -3.62 -2.08
C HIS A 196 14.05 -4.92 -2.84
N SER A 197 15.14 -4.99 -3.62
CA SER A 197 15.42 -6.11 -4.52
C SER A 197 16.34 -7.14 -3.86
N PHE A 198 16.00 -8.43 -3.98
CA PHE A 198 16.84 -9.56 -3.61
C PHE A 198 17.17 -10.41 -4.85
N TYR A 199 18.44 -10.81 -4.98
CA TYR A 199 18.93 -11.45 -6.19
C TYR A 199 19.18 -12.95 -5.96
N LEU A 200 18.40 -13.78 -6.68
CA LEU A 200 18.48 -15.24 -6.64
C LEU A 200 19.39 -15.78 -7.75
N GLU A 201 19.84 -17.01 -7.59
CA GLU A 201 20.64 -17.71 -8.61
C GLU A 201 19.79 -18.00 -9.85
N ASP A 202 20.41 -17.88 -11.04
CA ASP A 202 19.70 -17.96 -12.33
C ASP A 202 19.06 -19.33 -12.61
N TRP A 203 19.58 -20.42 -12.03
CA TRP A 203 19.02 -21.75 -12.20
C TRP A 203 17.60 -21.90 -11.61
N ILE A 204 17.23 -21.05 -10.65
CA ILE A 204 15.89 -21.02 -10.02
C ILE A 204 14.84 -20.57 -11.02
N TYR A 205 15.22 -19.70 -11.97
CA TYR A 205 14.36 -19.17 -13.03
C TYR A 205 14.32 -20.05 -14.27
N LYS A 206 14.21 -21.37 -14.08
CA LYS A 206 14.01 -22.35 -15.18
C LYS A 206 12.59 -22.83 -15.21
N GLU A 207 12.02 -22.98 -16.43
CA GLU A 207 10.63 -23.39 -16.64
C GLU A 207 10.33 -24.75 -16.01
N ASP A 208 11.17 -25.75 -16.25
CA ASP A 208 10.99 -27.12 -15.72
C ASP A 208 10.97 -27.12 -14.19
N TYR A 209 11.89 -26.38 -13.56
CA TYR A 209 11.97 -26.28 -12.11
C TYR A 209 10.73 -25.59 -11.52
N ALA A 210 10.28 -24.51 -12.15
CA ALA A 210 9.10 -23.77 -11.71
C ALA A 210 7.82 -24.61 -11.82
N LEU A 211 7.65 -25.34 -12.95
CA LEU A 211 6.51 -26.23 -13.15
C LEU A 211 6.48 -27.37 -12.12
N GLU A 212 7.64 -28.02 -11.89
CA GLU A 212 7.75 -29.09 -10.89
C GLU A 212 7.39 -28.56 -9.49
N THR A 213 7.94 -27.41 -9.12
CA THR A 213 7.72 -26.79 -7.80
C THR A 213 6.24 -26.44 -7.59
N LEU A 214 5.60 -25.80 -8.57
CA LEU A 214 4.19 -25.41 -8.49
C LEU A 214 3.24 -26.60 -8.51
N THR A 215 3.45 -27.59 -9.41
CA THR A 215 2.60 -28.79 -9.48
C THR A 215 2.69 -29.63 -8.22
N LYS A 216 3.89 -29.73 -7.64
CA LYS A 216 4.12 -30.41 -6.36
C LYS A 216 3.40 -29.67 -5.21
N HIS A 217 3.51 -28.35 -5.18
CA HIS A 217 2.87 -27.52 -4.15
C HIS A 217 1.34 -27.64 -4.19
N PHE A 218 0.74 -27.48 -5.37
CA PHE A 218 -0.72 -27.57 -5.55
C PHE A 218 -1.26 -29.01 -5.65
N GLN A 219 -0.39 -30.01 -5.58
CA GLN A 219 -0.73 -31.44 -5.69
C GLN A 219 -1.56 -31.73 -6.96
N THR A 220 -1.12 -31.20 -8.11
CA THR A 220 -1.80 -31.31 -9.40
C THR A 220 -0.82 -31.77 -10.49
N ASN A 221 -1.37 -32.37 -11.57
CA ASN A 221 -0.56 -32.80 -12.73
C ASN A 221 -0.35 -31.67 -13.76
N SER A 222 -1.14 -30.60 -13.71
CA SER A 222 -1.00 -29.45 -14.60
C SER A 222 -1.58 -28.18 -13.95
N LEU A 223 -1.19 -27.02 -14.48
CA LEU A 223 -1.68 -25.73 -14.01
C LEU A 223 -2.90 -25.22 -14.80
N LYS A 224 -3.47 -26.03 -15.71
CA LYS A 224 -4.67 -25.68 -16.51
C LYS A 224 -5.85 -25.25 -15.67
N GLY A 225 -6.11 -25.97 -14.58
CA GLY A 225 -7.22 -25.68 -13.69
C GLY A 225 -7.16 -24.31 -13.02
N PHE A 226 -5.98 -23.67 -12.97
CA PHE A 226 -5.78 -22.33 -12.47
C PHE A 226 -5.83 -21.25 -13.58
N GLY A 227 -5.90 -21.64 -14.87
CA GLY A 227 -5.92 -20.72 -16.00
C GLY A 227 -4.62 -19.96 -16.25
N VAL A 228 -3.48 -20.52 -15.79
CA VAL A 228 -2.16 -19.85 -15.87
C VAL A 228 -1.17 -20.57 -16.79
N GLU A 229 -1.53 -21.73 -17.38
CA GLU A 229 -0.62 -22.57 -18.13
C GLU A 229 0.07 -21.86 -19.32
N GLU A 230 -0.59 -20.90 -19.94
CA GLU A 230 -0.05 -20.11 -21.05
C GLU A 230 0.92 -18.99 -20.60
N LEU A 231 0.98 -18.70 -19.28
CA LEU A 231 1.80 -17.64 -18.73
C LEU A 231 3.19 -18.17 -18.36
N LYS A 232 3.99 -18.59 -19.35
CA LYS A 232 5.29 -19.23 -19.11
C LYS A 232 6.21 -18.40 -18.22
N GLU A 233 6.37 -17.13 -18.54
CA GLU A 233 7.21 -16.20 -17.78
C GLU A 233 6.65 -15.95 -16.37
N GLY A 234 5.34 -15.87 -16.25
CA GLY A 234 4.65 -15.75 -14.97
C GLY A 234 4.81 -16.99 -14.09
N ILE A 235 4.76 -18.18 -14.68
CA ILE A 235 5.01 -19.47 -13.99
C ILE A 235 6.44 -19.51 -13.46
N ILE A 236 7.44 -19.11 -14.26
CA ILE A 236 8.84 -19.04 -13.83
C ILE A 236 9.01 -18.11 -12.63
N ALA A 237 8.43 -16.92 -12.70
CA ALA A 237 8.44 -15.98 -11.59
C ALA A 237 7.76 -16.54 -10.32
N SER A 238 6.65 -17.30 -10.51
CA SER A 238 5.91 -17.93 -9.39
C SER A 238 6.71 -19.04 -8.71
N GLY A 239 7.42 -19.85 -9.50
CA GLY A 239 8.30 -20.91 -8.98
C GLY A 239 9.43 -20.36 -8.11
N ALA A 240 10.01 -19.21 -8.50
CA ALA A 240 11.04 -18.52 -7.71
C ALA A 240 10.52 -18.05 -6.34
N ILE A 241 9.26 -17.61 -6.25
CA ILE A 241 8.65 -17.27 -4.96
C ILE A 241 8.55 -18.48 -4.03
N LEU A 242 8.06 -19.63 -4.53
CA LEU A 242 7.95 -20.85 -3.70
C LEU A 242 9.32 -21.37 -3.25
N TYR A 243 10.33 -21.29 -4.13
CA TYR A 243 11.71 -21.58 -3.76
C TYR A 243 12.18 -20.70 -2.61
N TYR A 244 11.95 -19.38 -2.71
CA TYR A 244 12.35 -18.42 -1.69
C TYR A 244 11.67 -18.67 -0.34
N LEU A 245 10.41 -19.08 -0.33
CA LEU A 245 9.74 -19.50 0.92
C LEU A 245 10.43 -20.69 1.57
N SER A 246 10.88 -21.66 0.80
CA SER A 246 11.64 -22.80 1.30
C SER A 246 12.99 -22.36 1.90
N GLU A 247 13.73 -21.48 1.21
CA GLU A 247 15.00 -20.90 1.68
C GLU A 247 14.83 -20.11 2.99
N THR A 248 13.69 -19.43 3.15
CA THR A 248 13.36 -18.64 4.35
C THR A 248 12.75 -19.48 5.48
N GLN A 249 12.78 -20.81 5.37
CA GLN A 249 12.25 -21.78 6.34
C GLN A 249 10.72 -21.71 6.54
N HIS A 250 9.99 -21.19 5.54
CA HIS A 250 8.53 -21.19 5.54
C HIS A 250 8.02 -22.45 4.81
N ASN A 251 8.10 -23.60 5.49
CA ASN A 251 7.77 -24.90 4.88
C ASN A 251 6.27 -25.28 5.02
N ARG A 252 5.54 -24.62 5.93
CA ARG A 252 4.11 -24.85 6.16
C ARG A 252 3.28 -23.77 5.47
N VAL A 253 3.09 -23.93 4.17
CA VAL A 253 2.42 -22.94 3.28
C VAL A 253 1.17 -23.52 2.61
N GLN A 254 0.48 -24.43 3.30
CA GLN A 254 -0.74 -25.11 2.81
C GLN A 254 -1.91 -24.15 2.55
N HIS A 255 -1.88 -22.96 3.15
CA HIS A 255 -2.87 -21.91 2.92
C HIS A 255 -2.72 -21.22 1.56
N ILE A 256 -1.62 -21.41 0.84
CA ILE A 256 -1.49 -20.97 -0.55
C ILE A 256 -2.17 -22.05 -1.41
N THR A 257 -3.49 -21.90 -1.59
CA THR A 257 -4.34 -22.94 -2.16
C THR A 257 -4.57 -22.81 -3.66
N ALA A 258 -4.26 -21.64 -4.23
CA ALA A 258 -4.46 -21.34 -5.65
C ALA A 258 -3.50 -20.26 -6.12
N ILE A 259 -3.24 -20.23 -7.42
CA ILE A 259 -2.61 -19.12 -8.14
C ILE A 259 -3.60 -18.53 -9.12
N GLN A 260 -3.69 -17.21 -9.19
CA GLN A 260 -4.68 -16.49 -10.01
C GLN A 260 -3.96 -15.64 -11.07
N ARG A 261 -4.49 -15.66 -12.29
CA ARG A 261 -4.04 -14.78 -13.36
C ARG A 261 -4.58 -13.37 -13.17
N ILE A 262 -3.70 -12.35 -13.29
CA ILE A 262 -4.12 -10.98 -13.53
C ILE A 262 -4.24 -10.81 -15.05
N ALA A 263 -5.47 -10.78 -15.57
CA ALA A 263 -5.72 -10.61 -17.00
C ALA A 263 -5.78 -9.12 -17.34
N GLU A 264 -4.88 -8.65 -18.20
CA GLU A 264 -4.78 -7.25 -18.61
C GLU A 264 -6.06 -6.72 -19.26
N ASP A 265 -6.75 -7.59 -19.99
CA ASP A 265 -7.99 -7.29 -20.70
C ASP A 265 -9.24 -7.24 -19.80
N ALA A 266 -9.14 -7.75 -18.55
CA ALA A 266 -10.27 -7.77 -17.61
C ALA A 266 -10.46 -6.48 -16.83
N TYR A 267 -9.44 -5.62 -16.77
CA TYR A 267 -9.41 -4.44 -15.90
C TYR A 267 -9.06 -3.17 -16.65
N VAL A 268 -9.50 -2.03 -16.12
CA VAL A 268 -9.17 -0.70 -16.63
C VAL A 268 -7.66 -0.50 -16.53
N TRP A 269 -7.07 -0.06 -17.63
CA TRP A 269 -5.66 0.25 -17.68
C TRP A 269 -5.43 1.69 -17.18
N MET A 270 -4.50 1.84 -16.24
CA MET A 270 -4.01 3.12 -15.73
C MET A 270 -2.50 3.02 -15.59
N ASP A 271 -1.75 3.98 -16.11
CA ASP A 271 -0.30 4.06 -15.89
C ASP A 271 0.05 4.62 -14.50
N ARG A 272 1.33 4.53 -14.12
CA ARG A 272 1.82 5.06 -12.84
C ARG A 272 1.55 6.56 -12.67
N PHE A 273 1.57 7.30 -13.77
CA PHE A 273 1.33 8.74 -13.75
C PHE A 273 -0.13 9.04 -13.44
N THR A 274 -1.05 8.30 -14.05
CA THR A 274 -2.49 8.41 -13.80
C THR A 274 -2.84 8.10 -12.34
N ILE A 275 -2.30 7.02 -11.78
CA ILE A 275 -2.52 6.64 -10.37
C ILE A 275 -2.08 7.76 -9.43
N ARG A 276 -0.90 8.33 -9.70
CA ARG A 276 -0.32 9.44 -8.93
C ARG A 276 -1.11 10.74 -9.12
N ASN A 277 -1.40 11.11 -10.37
CA ASN A 277 -2.08 12.36 -10.70
C ASN A 277 -3.53 12.40 -10.18
N LEU A 278 -4.21 11.26 -10.08
CA LEU A 278 -5.53 11.13 -9.47
C LEU A 278 -5.48 11.00 -7.94
N GLU A 279 -4.29 10.90 -7.34
CA GLU A 279 -4.09 10.77 -5.89
C GLU A 279 -4.92 9.61 -5.30
N LEU A 280 -4.82 8.41 -5.92
CA LEU A 280 -5.66 7.28 -5.54
C LEU A 280 -5.28 6.71 -4.16
N TYR A 281 -3.97 6.56 -3.88
CA TYR A 281 -3.44 5.94 -2.65
C TYR A 281 -2.53 6.87 -1.86
N HIS A 282 -1.79 7.73 -2.56
CA HIS A 282 -0.78 8.62 -1.99
C HIS A 282 -0.86 9.99 -2.64
N SER A 283 -0.52 11.03 -1.89
CA SER A 283 -0.36 12.39 -2.37
C SER A 283 1.06 12.87 -2.08
N TYR A 284 1.56 13.83 -2.85
CA TYR A 284 2.81 14.53 -2.56
C TYR A 284 2.77 15.29 -1.22
N ASN A 285 1.58 15.74 -0.81
CA ASN A 285 1.40 16.35 0.49
C ASN A 285 1.00 15.27 1.50
N PRO A 286 1.82 15.01 2.53
CA PRO A 286 1.54 13.99 3.55
C PRO A 286 0.21 14.18 4.30
N ASN A 287 -0.32 15.39 4.31
CA ASN A 287 -1.58 15.74 4.97
C ASN A 287 -2.78 15.78 3.99
N ALA A 288 -2.59 15.45 2.72
CA ALA A 288 -3.69 15.45 1.75
C ALA A 288 -4.53 14.16 1.91
N VAL A 289 -5.82 14.32 1.68
CA VAL A 289 -6.78 13.19 1.65
C VAL A 289 -6.78 12.59 0.25
N THR A 290 -6.62 11.29 0.17
CA THR A 290 -6.64 10.52 -1.09
C THR A 290 -8.05 10.01 -1.41
N LEU A 291 -8.26 9.46 -2.63
CA LEU A 291 -9.52 8.81 -2.95
C LEU A 291 -9.79 7.64 -2.00
N LEU A 292 -8.76 6.82 -1.71
CA LEU A 292 -8.90 5.69 -0.80
C LEU A 292 -9.39 6.11 0.59
N ASP A 293 -8.87 7.21 1.15
CA ASP A 293 -9.29 7.72 2.46
C ASP A 293 -10.78 8.11 2.49
N VAL A 294 -11.31 8.55 1.35
CA VAL A 294 -12.74 8.90 1.22
C VAL A 294 -13.61 7.66 1.13
N ILE A 295 -13.20 6.66 0.34
CA ILE A 295 -14.04 5.50 0.01
C ILE A 295 -13.91 4.35 1.00
N ASP A 296 -12.83 4.29 1.82
CA ASP A 296 -12.63 3.20 2.79
C ASP A 296 -13.48 3.42 4.06
N LYS A 297 -14.67 2.83 4.03
CA LYS A 297 -15.57 2.67 5.19
C LYS A 297 -15.66 1.19 5.61
N THR A 298 -14.72 0.36 5.15
CA THR A 298 -14.70 -1.06 5.49
C THR A 298 -14.46 -1.28 6.97
N LEU A 299 -15.13 -2.28 7.52
CA LEU A 299 -15.10 -2.63 8.94
C LEU A 299 -14.10 -3.75 9.24
N SER A 300 -13.80 -4.59 8.25
CA SER A 300 -12.86 -5.69 8.37
C SER A 300 -11.51 -5.38 7.70
N PRO A 301 -10.39 -5.94 8.20
CA PRO A 301 -9.10 -5.85 7.53
C PRO A 301 -9.11 -6.43 6.10
N MET A 302 -9.81 -7.53 5.91
CA MET A 302 -9.99 -8.22 4.61
C MET A 302 -10.70 -7.32 3.59
N GLY A 303 -11.78 -6.65 4.01
CA GLY A 303 -12.50 -5.67 3.19
C GLY A 303 -11.59 -4.52 2.77
N GLY A 304 -10.78 -3.97 3.68
CA GLY A 304 -9.83 -2.90 3.35
C GLY A 304 -8.78 -3.33 2.31
N ARG A 305 -8.24 -4.56 2.41
CA ARG A 305 -7.31 -5.11 1.41
C ARG A 305 -8.00 -5.29 0.05
N LEU A 306 -9.20 -5.86 0.03
CA LEU A 306 -9.96 -6.07 -1.18
C LEU A 306 -10.36 -4.75 -1.85
N LEU A 307 -10.73 -3.72 -1.09
CA LEU A 307 -11.07 -2.40 -1.60
C LEU A 307 -9.88 -1.75 -2.32
N LYS A 308 -8.67 -1.85 -1.75
CA LYS A 308 -7.44 -1.40 -2.41
C LYS A 308 -7.22 -2.12 -3.74
N ARG A 309 -7.44 -3.43 -3.78
CA ARG A 309 -7.33 -4.22 -5.01
C ARG A 309 -8.38 -3.82 -6.04
N TRP A 310 -9.62 -3.55 -5.64
CA TRP A 310 -10.65 -3.07 -6.56
C TRP A 310 -10.32 -1.69 -7.13
N LEU A 311 -9.69 -0.83 -6.34
CA LEU A 311 -9.20 0.47 -6.81
C LEU A 311 -8.00 0.33 -7.78
N ALA A 312 -7.10 -0.64 -7.54
CA ALA A 312 -5.98 -0.94 -8.43
C ALA A 312 -6.43 -1.56 -9.77
N LEU A 313 -7.50 -2.36 -9.73
CA LEU A 313 -7.99 -3.19 -10.82
C LEU A 313 -9.50 -3.00 -11.01
N PRO A 314 -9.97 -1.82 -11.49
CA PRO A 314 -11.38 -1.59 -11.77
C PRO A 314 -11.85 -2.46 -12.94
N LEU A 315 -13.11 -2.90 -12.89
CA LEU A 315 -13.63 -3.87 -13.85
C LEU A 315 -13.92 -3.24 -15.22
N LYS A 316 -13.80 -4.07 -16.28
CA LYS A 316 -14.33 -3.79 -17.62
C LYS A 316 -15.57 -4.62 -17.96
N ASP A 317 -15.88 -5.63 -17.18
CA ASP A 317 -17.06 -6.48 -17.37
C ASP A 317 -18.31 -5.78 -16.85
N ALA A 318 -19.17 -5.33 -17.78
CA ALA A 318 -20.41 -4.62 -17.47
C ALA A 318 -21.36 -5.44 -16.56
N ASN A 319 -21.43 -6.77 -16.72
CA ASN A 319 -22.31 -7.61 -15.92
C ASN A 319 -21.84 -7.68 -14.46
N LYS A 320 -20.53 -7.83 -14.25
CA LYS A 320 -19.95 -7.82 -12.90
C LYS A 320 -20.11 -6.47 -12.22
N ILE A 321 -19.97 -5.36 -12.97
CA ILE A 321 -20.18 -4.01 -12.47
C ILE A 321 -21.64 -3.82 -12.05
N LYS A 322 -22.60 -4.18 -12.93
CA LYS A 322 -24.03 -4.12 -12.65
C LYS A 322 -24.42 -4.95 -11.43
N GLY A 323 -23.88 -6.17 -11.31
CA GLY A 323 -24.12 -7.01 -10.13
C GLY A 323 -23.69 -6.34 -8.82
N ARG A 324 -22.56 -5.62 -8.81
CA ARG A 324 -22.16 -4.83 -7.62
C ARG A 324 -23.12 -3.66 -7.37
N HIS A 325 -23.49 -2.92 -8.43
CA HIS A 325 -24.47 -1.82 -8.31
C HIS A 325 -25.83 -2.29 -7.77
N GLU A 326 -26.30 -3.46 -8.18
CA GLU A 326 -27.55 -4.05 -7.68
C GLU A 326 -27.49 -4.34 -6.18
N VAL A 327 -26.38 -4.89 -5.69
CA VAL A 327 -26.19 -5.10 -4.25
C VAL A 327 -26.17 -3.78 -3.50
N VAL A 328 -25.45 -2.76 -4.00
CA VAL A 328 -25.40 -1.43 -3.38
C VAL A 328 -26.80 -0.80 -3.36
N ALA A 329 -27.58 -0.90 -4.46
CA ALA A 329 -28.95 -0.40 -4.56
C ALA A 329 -29.86 -1.08 -3.54
N TYR A 330 -29.76 -2.41 -3.43
CA TYR A 330 -30.54 -3.19 -2.47
C TYR A 330 -30.25 -2.79 -1.04
N LEU A 331 -28.97 -2.73 -0.66
CA LEU A 331 -28.56 -2.35 0.70
C LEU A 331 -28.92 -0.88 1.01
N LYS A 332 -28.83 0.03 0.04
CA LYS A 332 -29.25 1.43 0.19
C LYS A 332 -30.76 1.55 0.45
N SER A 333 -31.56 0.70 -0.18
CA SER A 333 -33.02 0.67 0.00
C SER A 333 -33.46 -0.05 1.28
N ASN A 334 -32.55 -0.81 1.94
CA ASN A 334 -32.82 -1.60 3.13
C ASN A 334 -31.82 -1.29 4.26
N PRO A 335 -31.89 -0.12 4.92
CA PRO A 335 -30.91 0.32 5.91
C PRO A 335 -30.77 -0.62 7.11
N GLU A 336 -31.83 -1.31 7.52
CA GLU A 336 -31.80 -2.27 8.62
C GLU A 336 -30.94 -3.48 8.26
N ILE A 337 -31.04 -3.98 7.05
CA ILE A 337 -30.22 -5.10 6.57
C ILE A 337 -28.75 -4.67 6.49
N LEU A 338 -28.49 -3.48 5.95
CA LEU A 338 -27.13 -2.90 5.93
C LEU A 338 -26.53 -2.85 7.33
N HIS A 339 -27.28 -2.30 8.30
CA HIS A 339 -26.81 -2.17 9.67
C HIS A 339 -26.54 -3.54 10.33
N ASN A 340 -27.43 -4.51 10.13
CA ASN A 340 -27.26 -5.85 10.67
C ASN A 340 -26.03 -6.54 10.07
N ILE A 341 -25.81 -6.46 8.76
CA ILE A 341 -24.63 -7.01 8.09
C ILE A 341 -23.36 -6.33 8.63
N GLN A 342 -23.34 -5.01 8.71
CA GLN A 342 -22.19 -4.25 9.25
C GLN A 342 -21.90 -4.61 10.70
N TYR A 343 -22.93 -4.81 11.53
CA TYR A 343 -22.77 -5.24 12.91
C TYR A 343 -22.07 -6.60 13.00
N GLN A 344 -22.47 -7.56 12.17
CA GLN A 344 -21.84 -8.89 12.14
C GLN A 344 -20.41 -8.84 11.59
N ILE A 345 -20.16 -8.10 10.50
CA ILE A 345 -18.82 -7.94 9.91
C ILE A 345 -17.84 -7.39 10.96
N LYS A 346 -18.28 -6.47 11.81
CA LYS A 346 -17.45 -5.90 12.87
C LYS A 346 -17.02 -6.94 13.94
N GLN A 347 -17.77 -8.06 14.07
CA GLN A 347 -17.41 -9.15 14.98
C GLN A 347 -16.44 -10.17 14.35
N ILE A 348 -16.22 -10.07 13.03
CA ILE A 348 -15.37 -11.02 12.31
C ILE A 348 -13.91 -10.54 12.36
N SER A 349 -13.05 -11.38 12.91
CA SER A 349 -11.60 -11.19 12.91
C SER A 349 -11.00 -11.37 11.50
N ASP A 350 -9.72 -11.08 11.34
CA ASP A 350 -8.99 -11.29 10.08
C ASP A 350 -8.85 -12.78 9.74
N LEU A 351 -9.86 -13.34 9.10
CA LEU A 351 -9.91 -14.77 8.75
C LEU A 351 -8.80 -15.19 7.79
N GLU A 352 -8.38 -14.31 6.87
CA GLU A 352 -7.30 -14.63 5.93
C GLU A 352 -5.98 -14.85 6.67
N ARG A 353 -5.60 -13.93 7.56
CA ARG A 353 -4.36 -14.05 8.34
C ARG A 353 -4.46 -15.14 9.40
N LEU A 354 -5.63 -15.31 9.98
CA LEU A 354 -5.85 -16.31 11.02
C LEU A 354 -5.69 -17.72 10.46
N ILE A 355 -6.30 -18.02 9.30
CA ILE A 355 -6.17 -19.34 8.69
C ILE A 355 -4.73 -19.61 8.19
N SER A 356 -4.02 -18.56 7.78
CA SER A 356 -2.61 -18.67 7.39
C SER A 356 -1.71 -18.98 8.59
N LYS A 357 -1.95 -18.37 9.77
CA LYS A 357 -1.26 -18.71 11.01
C LYS A 357 -1.55 -20.15 11.45
N ILE A 358 -2.79 -20.61 11.29
CA ILE A 358 -3.18 -21.99 11.58
C ILE A 358 -2.41 -22.96 10.69
N ALA A 359 -2.37 -22.72 9.38
CA ALA A 359 -1.62 -23.54 8.45
C ALA A 359 -0.12 -23.58 8.75
N ALA A 360 0.46 -22.43 9.17
CA ALA A 360 1.85 -22.32 9.56
C ALA A 360 2.15 -22.93 10.95
N GLY A 361 1.13 -23.28 11.75
CA GLY A 361 1.29 -23.75 13.13
C GLY A 361 1.72 -22.65 14.11
N LYS A 362 1.47 -21.39 13.77
CA LYS A 362 1.86 -20.20 14.56
C LYS A 362 0.67 -19.51 15.22
N VAL A 363 -0.38 -20.25 15.51
CA VAL A 363 -1.64 -19.78 16.09
C VAL A 363 -1.71 -20.06 17.60
N SER A 364 -2.31 -19.17 18.37
CA SER A 364 -2.59 -19.34 19.79
C SER A 364 -3.98 -19.96 20.02
N PRO A 365 -4.23 -20.58 21.21
CA PRO A 365 -5.56 -21.09 21.55
C PRO A 365 -6.65 -20.02 21.48
N ARG A 366 -6.37 -18.81 21.94
CA ARG A 366 -7.30 -17.67 21.88
C ARG A 366 -7.65 -17.26 20.45
N GLU A 367 -6.69 -17.27 19.53
CA GLU A 367 -6.95 -16.97 18.12
C GLU A 367 -7.87 -18.02 17.47
N ILE A 368 -7.80 -19.29 17.89
CA ILE A 368 -8.75 -20.32 17.41
C ILE A 368 -10.16 -20.06 17.95
N VAL A 369 -10.31 -19.57 19.20
CA VAL A 369 -11.60 -19.13 19.70
C VAL A 369 -12.15 -17.97 18.85
N TYR A 370 -11.31 -17.00 18.47
CA TYR A 370 -11.71 -15.92 17.55
C TYR A 370 -12.13 -16.42 16.16
N LEU A 371 -11.50 -17.50 15.65
CA LEU A 371 -11.97 -18.16 14.43
C LEU A 371 -13.40 -18.66 14.59
N LYS A 372 -13.72 -19.36 15.67
CA LYS A 372 -15.07 -19.87 15.96
C LYS A 372 -16.07 -18.72 16.08
N GLU A 373 -15.77 -17.66 16.83
CA GLU A 373 -16.63 -16.49 17.00
C GLU A 373 -16.89 -15.78 15.66
N SER A 374 -15.85 -15.66 14.82
CA SER A 374 -15.97 -15.10 13.47
C SER A 374 -16.88 -15.95 12.57
N LEU A 375 -16.76 -17.28 12.65
CA LEU A 375 -17.65 -18.20 11.92
C LEU A 375 -19.09 -18.14 12.44
N ASP A 376 -19.30 -17.95 13.75
CA ASP A 376 -20.63 -17.73 14.32
C ASP A 376 -21.29 -16.46 13.79
N ALA A 377 -20.52 -15.38 13.63
CA ALA A 377 -21.00 -14.10 13.07
C ALA A 377 -21.35 -14.18 11.56
N ILE A 378 -20.82 -15.17 10.83
CA ILE A 378 -21.17 -15.41 9.42
C ILE A 378 -22.59 -15.99 9.28
N ILE A 379 -23.10 -16.73 10.23
CA ILE A 379 -24.42 -17.39 10.14
C ILE A 379 -25.56 -16.38 9.93
N PRO A 380 -25.71 -15.33 10.76
CA PRO A 380 -26.72 -14.30 10.49
C PRO A 380 -26.58 -13.62 9.13
N ILE A 381 -25.33 -13.37 8.68
CA ILE A 381 -25.07 -12.79 7.35
C ILE A 381 -25.60 -13.73 6.27
N LYS A 382 -25.29 -15.03 6.35
CA LYS A 382 -25.76 -16.05 5.41
C LYS A 382 -27.31 -16.09 5.37
N THR A 383 -27.96 -16.08 6.52
CA THR A 383 -29.43 -16.12 6.62
C THR A 383 -30.04 -14.87 5.93
N LEU A 384 -29.56 -13.66 6.28
CA LEU A 384 -30.04 -12.42 5.68
C LEU A 384 -29.82 -12.38 4.15
N ALA A 385 -28.69 -12.92 3.69
CA ALA A 385 -28.39 -12.96 2.26
C ALA A 385 -29.30 -13.95 1.50
N LEU A 386 -29.62 -15.12 2.08
CA LEU A 386 -30.51 -16.12 1.48
C LEU A 386 -31.97 -15.66 1.43
N GLU A 387 -32.42 -14.89 2.41
CA GLU A 387 -33.75 -14.30 2.47
C GLU A 387 -33.93 -13.10 1.54
N SER A 388 -32.84 -12.58 0.95
CA SER A 388 -32.86 -11.42 0.05
C SER A 388 -33.63 -11.75 -1.24
N PRO A 389 -34.50 -10.86 -1.75
CA PRO A 389 -35.09 -10.99 -3.07
C PRO A 389 -34.08 -10.80 -4.20
N GLN A 390 -32.93 -10.20 -3.93
CA GLN A 390 -31.90 -9.85 -4.91
C GLN A 390 -30.96 -11.03 -5.19
N GLU A 391 -30.91 -11.49 -6.44
CA GLU A 391 -30.15 -12.67 -6.84
C GLU A 391 -28.63 -12.52 -6.54
N ALA A 392 -28.06 -11.35 -6.81
CA ALA A 392 -26.64 -11.10 -6.55
C ALA A 392 -26.27 -11.23 -5.04
N VAL A 393 -27.21 -10.93 -4.14
CA VAL A 393 -27.04 -11.09 -2.69
C VAL A 393 -27.21 -12.56 -2.29
N LYS A 394 -28.19 -13.27 -2.90
CA LYS A 394 -28.39 -14.71 -2.65
C LYS A 394 -27.17 -15.55 -3.02
N VAL A 395 -26.54 -15.25 -4.15
CA VAL A 395 -25.31 -15.96 -4.60
C VAL A 395 -24.20 -15.84 -3.54
N ILE A 396 -24.08 -14.69 -2.89
CA ILE A 396 -23.14 -14.53 -1.76
C ILE A 396 -23.54 -15.44 -0.60
N GLY A 397 -24.83 -15.43 -0.23
CA GLY A 397 -25.39 -16.26 0.84
C GLY A 397 -25.21 -17.77 0.60
N ASP A 398 -25.50 -18.23 -0.62
CA ASP A 398 -25.33 -19.65 -1.01
C ASP A 398 -23.87 -20.09 -0.92
N SER A 399 -22.96 -19.22 -1.31
CA SER A 399 -21.51 -19.48 -1.34
C SER A 399 -20.84 -19.42 0.02
N LEU A 400 -21.46 -18.81 1.04
CA LEU A 400 -20.95 -18.80 2.42
C LEU A 400 -21.05 -20.19 3.06
N HIS A 401 -19.98 -20.67 3.67
CA HIS A 401 -19.92 -21.95 4.38
C HIS A 401 -20.22 -21.79 5.87
N ALA A 402 -21.20 -22.50 6.39
CA ALA A 402 -21.56 -22.45 7.81
C ALA A 402 -20.47 -23.06 8.72
N CYS A 403 -19.68 -24.00 8.22
CA CYS A 403 -18.59 -24.68 8.93
C CYS A 403 -19.04 -25.27 10.31
N ASP A 404 -20.25 -25.87 10.39
CA ASP A 404 -20.86 -26.32 11.64
C ASP A 404 -19.98 -27.29 12.43
N LEU A 405 -19.41 -28.29 11.76
CA LEU A 405 -18.51 -29.25 12.40
C LEU A 405 -17.25 -28.57 12.96
N LEU A 406 -16.72 -27.60 12.25
CA LEU A 406 -15.54 -26.85 12.70
C LEU A 406 -15.86 -26.04 13.96
N ARG A 407 -16.98 -25.30 13.95
CA ARG A 407 -17.43 -24.48 15.06
C ARG A 407 -17.68 -25.33 16.31
N GLU A 408 -18.39 -26.46 16.16
CA GLU A 408 -18.69 -27.35 17.26
C GLU A 408 -17.42 -28.02 17.81
N LYS A 409 -16.51 -28.47 16.96
CA LYS A 409 -15.23 -29.06 17.39
C LYS A 409 -14.39 -28.09 18.20
N ILE A 410 -14.28 -26.83 17.75
CA ILE A 410 -13.53 -25.81 18.50
C ILE A 410 -14.21 -25.54 19.86
N LYS A 411 -15.55 -25.36 19.87
CA LYS A 411 -16.34 -25.09 21.04
C LYS A 411 -16.22 -26.19 22.12
N THR A 412 -16.20 -27.45 21.69
CA THR A 412 -16.09 -28.59 22.60
C THR A 412 -14.68 -28.82 23.09
N THR A 413 -13.65 -28.49 22.28
CA THR A 413 -12.24 -28.80 22.58
C THR A 413 -11.53 -27.71 23.38
N LEU A 414 -11.83 -26.43 23.12
CA LEU A 414 -11.18 -25.32 23.79
C LEU A 414 -12.08 -24.63 24.81
N ASN A 415 -11.46 -24.13 25.86
CA ASN A 415 -12.14 -23.24 26.79
C ASN A 415 -12.47 -21.91 26.10
N GLN A 416 -13.64 -21.33 26.43
CA GLN A 416 -14.06 -20.04 25.86
C GLN A 416 -13.06 -18.93 26.19
N ASP A 417 -12.47 -18.94 27.38
CA ASP A 417 -11.46 -18.01 27.86
C ASP A 417 -10.04 -18.56 27.68
N ALA A 418 -9.80 -19.33 26.60
CA ALA A 418 -8.50 -19.95 26.37
C ALA A 418 -7.36 -18.89 26.38
N PRO A 419 -6.18 -19.22 26.94
CA PRO A 419 -5.06 -18.30 27.07
C PRO A 419 -4.40 -18.00 25.72
N VAL A 420 -3.63 -16.92 25.65
CA VAL A 420 -2.80 -16.61 24.48
C VAL A 420 -1.64 -17.62 24.34
N ALA A 421 -1.11 -18.13 25.44
CA ALA A 421 -0.02 -19.10 25.43
C ALA A 421 -0.45 -20.38 26.17
N ILE A 422 -0.24 -21.54 25.56
CA ILE A 422 -0.55 -22.86 26.14
C ILE A 422 0.17 -23.05 27.48
N SER A 423 1.39 -22.52 27.62
CA SER A 423 2.17 -22.57 28.85
C SER A 423 1.48 -21.98 30.09
N LYS A 424 0.41 -21.19 29.90
CA LYS A 424 -0.42 -20.69 31.01
C LYS A 424 -1.42 -21.73 31.55
N GLY A 425 -1.55 -22.87 30.85
CA GLY A 425 -2.53 -23.90 31.14
C GLY A 425 -3.98 -23.49 30.86
N ASN A 426 -4.89 -24.42 31.01
CA ASN A 426 -6.34 -24.22 30.87
C ASN A 426 -6.78 -23.82 29.43
N ALA A 427 -6.06 -24.30 28.42
CA ALA A 427 -6.44 -24.12 27.03
C ALA A 427 -7.52 -25.09 26.58
N ILE A 428 -7.38 -26.37 26.95
CA ILE A 428 -8.30 -27.47 26.60
C ILE A 428 -9.49 -27.50 27.55
N ALA A 429 -10.70 -27.74 27.04
CA ALA A 429 -11.89 -27.87 27.87
C ALA A 429 -11.85 -29.14 28.75
N ALA A 430 -12.53 -29.10 29.88
CA ALA A 430 -12.68 -30.26 30.74
C ALA A 430 -13.52 -31.39 30.07
N GLY A 431 -13.23 -32.66 30.37
CA GLY A 431 -13.91 -33.81 29.78
C GLY A 431 -13.36 -34.25 28.41
N ILE A 432 -12.31 -33.62 27.89
CA ILE A 432 -11.66 -34.01 26.63
C ILE A 432 -10.63 -35.13 26.85
N ASN A 433 -9.93 -35.09 27.99
CA ASN A 433 -8.90 -36.06 28.32
C ASN A 433 -8.93 -36.32 29.83
N GLU A 434 -9.20 -37.57 30.25
CA GLU A 434 -9.33 -37.97 31.67
C GLU A 434 -8.02 -37.73 32.44
N GLU A 435 -6.86 -38.08 31.85
CA GLU A 435 -5.55 -37.87 32.49
C GLU A 435 -5.26 -36.36 32.71
N LEU A 436 -5.65 -35.51 31.79
CA LEU A 436 -5.51 -34.07 31.94
C LEU A 436 -6.35 -33.52 33.07
N ASP A 437 -7.59 -34.00 33.21
CA ASP A 437 -8.52 -33.56 34.25
C ASP A 437 -8.05 -34.03 35.62
N GLU A 438 -7.54 -35.27 35.75
CA GLU A 438 -6.92 -35.78 36.99
C GLU A 438 -5.68 -34.94 37.40
N LEU A 439 -4.79 -34.65 36.43
CA LEU A 439 -3.61 -33.84 36.71
C LEU A 439 -3.94 -32.40 37.14
N ARG A 440 -4.99 -31.81 36.56
CA ARG A 440 -5.50 -30.50 36.98
C ARG A 440 -6.08 -30.51 38.37
N ALA A 441 -6.82 -31.59 38.73
CA ALA A 441 -7.33 -31.77 40.08
C ALA A 441 -6.19 -31.85 41.09
N ILE A 442 -5.12 -32.59 40.79
CA ILE A 442 -3.91 -32.65 41.61
C ILE A 442 -3.24 -31.27 41.75
N SER A 443 -3.08 -30.52 40.65
CA SER A 443 -2.47 -29.19 40.67
C SER A 443 -3.32 -28.19 41.47
N THR A 444 -4.64 -28.23 41.41
CA THR A 444 -5.56 -27.38 42.17
C THR A 444 -5.55 -27.73 43.67
N SER A 445 -5.70 -29.01 43.99
CA SER A 445 -5.61 -29.48 45.38
C SER A 445 -4.23 -29.21 45.99
N GLY A 446 -3.18 -29.22 45.17
CA GLY A 446 -1.83 -28.82 45.56
C GLY A 446 -1.71 -27.36 45.99
N LYS A 447 -2.40 -26.44 45.35
CA LYS A 447 -2.47 -25.02 45.77
C LYS A 447 -3.18 -24.83 47.07
N GLU A 448 -4.31 -25.47 47.24
CA GLU A 448 -5.08 -25.46 48.49
C GLU A 448 -4.27 -26.09 49.68
N PHE A 449 -3.47 -27.11 49.37
CA PHE A 449 -2.56 -27.72 50.33
C PHE A 449 -1.42 -26.79 50.76
N LEU A 450 -0.82 -26.06 49.79
CA LEU A 450 0.21 -25.06 50.10
C LEU A 450 -0.35 -23.92 50.95
N GLU A 451 -1.54 -23.45 50.66
CA GLU A 451 -2.27 -22.47 51.50
C GLU A 451 -2.57 -23.05 52.89
N GLY A 452 -2.93 -24.35 52.96
CA GLY A 452 -3.12 -25.09 54.21
C GLY A 452 -1.82 -25.18 55.02
N ILE A 453 -0.69 -25.47 54.39
CA ILE A 453 0.64 -25.46 55.03
C ILE A 453 0.97 -24.06 55.56
N GLU A 454 0.77 -23.04 54.74
CA GLU A 454 1.03 -21.64 55.10
C GLU A 454 0.27 -21.24 56.36
N LYS A 455 -1.00 -21.54 56.38
CA LYS A 455 -1.89 -21.29 57.54
C LYS A 455 -1.48 -22.10 58.78
N ARG A 456 -1.26 -23.41 58.63
CA ARG A 456 -0.85 -24.31 59.71
C ARG A 456 0.49 -23.90 60.34
N GLU A 457 1.48 -23.61 59.48
CA GLU A 457 2.81 -23.20 59.94
C GLU A 457 2.79 -21.78 60.51
N SER A 458 1.98 -20.88 59.98
CA SER A 458 1.74 -19.54 60.54
C SER A 458 1.12 -19.62 61.95
N GLU A 459 0.13 -20.51 62.19
CA GLU A 459 -0.51 -20.75 63.48
C GLU A 459 0.49 -21.42 64.46
N ARG A 460 1.24 -22.43 63.98
CA ARG A 460 2.21 -23.18 64.79
C ARG A 460 3.37 -22.31 65.31
N THR A 461 3.91 -21.47 64.44
CA THR A 461 5.09 -20.62 64.72
C THR A 461 4.71 -19.28 65.32
N GLY A 462 3.46 -18.85 65.21
CA GLY A 462 3.04 -17.50 65.57
C GLY A 462 3.61 -16.41 64.65
N ILE A 463 3.98 -16.76 63.42
CA ILE A 463 4.52 -15.81 62.40
C ILE A 463 3.42 -15.48 61.42
N SER A 464 2.68 -14.40 61.63
CA SER A 464 1.55 -13.98 60.79
C SER A 464 1.98 -13.44 59.42
N SER A 465 3.26 -13.16 59.20
CA SER A 465 3.81 -12.67 57.95
C SER A 465 4.53 -13.75 57.11
N LEU A 466 4.37 -15.02 57.50
CA LEU A 466 4.88 -16.16 56.74
C LEU A 466 4.20 -16.23 55.40
N LYS A 467 4.94 -16.50 54.35
CA LYS A 467 4.41 -16.71 52.99
C LYS A 467 5.14 -17.88 52.33
N ILE A 468 4.39 -18.71 51.63
CA ILE A 468 4.95 -19.71 50.74
C ILE A 468 5.01 -19.06 49.32
N SER A 469 6.17 -19.13 48.73
CA SER A 469 6.43 -18.59 47.37
C SER A 469 7.31 -19.55 46.57
N PHE A 470 7.33 -19.38 45.24
CA PHE A 470 8.12 -20.20 44.33
C PHE A 470 9.29 -19.41 43.71
N ASN A 471 10.42 -20.07 43.51
CA ASN A 471 11.59 -19.54 42.80
C ASN A 471 12.20 -20.63 41.92
N ASN A 472 12.51 -20.30 40.65
CA ASN A 472 13.06 -21.26 39.68
C ASN A 472 14.39 -21.93 40.11
N VAL A 473 15.13 -21.38 41.10
CA VAL A 473 16.40 -21.91 41.56
C VAL A 473 16.24 -22.86 42.76
N PHE A 474 15.29 -22.56 43.63
CA PHE A 474 15.15 -23.25 44.92
C PHE A 474 13.82 -23.97 45.09
N GLY A 475 12.87 -23.80 44.12
CA GLY A 475 11.52 -24.35 44.20
C GLY A 475 10.59 -23.59 45.16
N TYR A 476 9.64 -24.29 45.79
CA TYR A 476 8.78 -23.71 46.82
C TYR A 476 9.56 -23.48 48.10
N TYR A 477 9.37 -22.31 48.71
CA TYR A 477 10.02 -21.95 49.98
C TYR A 477 9.10 -21.13 50.86
N ILE A 478 9.34 -21.21 52.14
CA ILE A 478 8.73 -20.41 53.19
C ILE A 478 9.59 -19.16 53.38
N GLU A 479 9.01 -17.98 53.17
CA GLU A 479 9.70 -16.70 53.40
C GLU A 479 9.28 -16.15 54.79
N VAL A 480 10.32 -15.90 55.63
CA VAL A 480 10.16 -15.37 57.00
C VAL A 480 10.96 -14.08 57.10
N ARG A 481 10.32 -12.99 57.52
CA ARG A 481 10.99 -11.72 57.78
C ARG A 481 12.03 -11.84 58.91
N ASN A 482 13.15 -11.14 58.80
CA ASN A 482 14.23 -11.17 59.81
C ASN A 482 13.75 -10.84 61.24
N THR A 483 12.67 -10.09 61.40
CA THR A 483 12.03 -9.79 62.68
C THR A 483 11.50 -11.01 63.45
N HIS A 484 11.29 -12.15 62.75
CA HIS A 484 10.69 -13.38 63.31
C HIS A 484 11.61 -14.60 63.17
N LYS A 485 12.88 -14.42 62.82
CA LYS A 485 13.81 -15.54 62.61
C LYS A 485 14.00 -16.43 63.81
N ASP A 486 13.88 -15.86 65.06
CA ASP A 486 14.05 -16.60 66.31
C ASP A 486 12.86 -17.52 66.62
N LYS A 487 11.75 -17.45 65.85
CA LYS A 487 10.58 -18.29 65.93
C LYS A 487 10.58 -19.43 64.92
N VAL A 488 11.60 -19.52 64.07
CA VAL A 488 11.73 -20.54 63.04
C VAL A 488 12.06 -21.88 63.68
N PRO A 489 11.33 -22.98 63.40
CA PRO A 489 11.62 -24.31 63.86
C PRO A 489 12.97 -24.83 63.36
N GLU A 490 13.69 -25.61 64.21
CA GLU A 490 15.03 -26.18 63.86
C GLU A 490 14.95 -27.16 62.67
N GLU A 491 13.82 -27.81 62.44
CA GLU A 491 13.62 -28.72 61.30
C GLU A 491 13.51 -28.02 59.94
N TRP A 492 13.38 -26.67 59.88
CA TRP A 492 13.34 -25.94 58.61
C TRP A 492 14.74 -25.71 58.09
N ILE A 493 15.00 -26.14 56.87
CA ILE A 493 16.32 -26.00 56.20
C ILE A 493 16.43 -24.63 55.55
N ARG A 494 17.31 -23.78 56.05
CA ARG A 494 17.58 -22.46 55.43
C ARG A 494 18.28 -22.64 54.13
N LYS A 495 17.75 -22.01 53.07
CA LYS A 495 18.31 -22.01 51.70
C LYS A 495 18.89 -20.70 51.29
N GLN A 496 18.33 -19.57 51.70
CA GLN A 496 18.80 -18.27 51.30
C GLN A 496 18.53 -17.23 52.39
N THR A 497 19.52 -16.33 52.55
CA THR A 497 19.36 -15.14 53.39
C THR A 497 19.28 -13.92 52.51
N LEU A 498 18.24 -13.12 52.67
CA LEU A 498 18.03 -11.85 52.01
C LEU A 498 18.21 -10.69 52.99
N VAL A 499 18.24 -9.46 52.53
CA VAL A 499 18.42 -8.27 53.37
C VAL A 499 17.32 -8.15 54.42
N ASN A 500 16.08 -8.50 54.12
CA ASN A 500 14.92 -8.31 54.96
C ASN A 500 14.17 -9.62 55.36
N ALA A 501 14.58 -10.78 54.83
CA ALA A 501 13.94 -12.04 55.04
C ALA A 501 14.90 -13.22 54.88
N GLU A 502 14.53 -14.37 55.41
CA GLU A 502 15.19 -15.64 55.14
C GLU A 502 14.22 -16.65 54.54
N ARG A 503 14.78 -17.51 53.66
CA ARG A 503 14.01 -18.52 52.94
C ARG A 503 14.33 -19.92 53.40
N TYR A 504 13.28 -20.66 53.71
CA TYR A 504 13.36 -22.01 54.29
C TYR A 504 12.62 -23.02 53.47
N ILE A 505 13.02 -24.28 53.52
CA ILE A 505 12.29 -25.41 52.94
C ILE A 505 12.02 -26.46 54.00
N THR A 506 10.94 -27.20 53.86
CA THR A 506 10.61 -28.39 54.64
C THR A 506 10.62 -29.64 53.76
N GLU A 507 10.75 -30.81 54.30
CA GLU A 507 10.74 -32.07 53.57
C GLU A 507 9.36 -32.29 52.90
N GLU A 508 8.27 -31.99 53.61
CA GLU A 508 6.90 -32.01 53.13
C GLU A 508 6.70 -31.08 51.94
N LEU A 509 7.28 -29.87 51.99
CA LEU A 509 7.19 -28.90 50.89
C LEU A 509 7.94 -29.40 49.64
N LYS A 510 9.06 -30.08 49.83
CA LYS A 510 9.88 -30.65 48.74
C LYS A 510 9.21 -31.85 48.06
N GLU A 511 8.60 -32.75 48.82
CA GLU A 511 7.84 -33.87 48.25
C GLU A 511 6.66 -33.39 47.44
N TYR A 512 5.96 -32.39 47.96
CA TYR A 512 4.80 -31.80 47.28
C TYR A 512 5.21 -31.03 46.01
N GLU A 513 6.31 -30.28 46.08
CA GLU A 513 6.92 -29.62 44.92
C GLU A 513 7.16 -30.59 43.76
N THR A 514 7.75 -31.75 44.06
CA THR A 514 8.01 -32.78 43.05
C THR A 514 6.73 -33.27 42.38
N LYS A 515 5.62 -33.42 43.17
CA LYS A 515 4.33 -33.81 42.61
C LYS A 515 3.66 -32.71 41.76
N ILE A 516 3.70 -31.45 42.19
CA ILE A 516 3.07 -30.33 41.50
C ILE A 516 3.81 -30.02 40.19
N LEU A 517 5.14 -29.86 40.25
CA LEU A 517 5.96 -29.57 39.06
C LEU A 517 5.86 -30.71 38.02
N GLY A 518 5.85 -31.96 38.47
CA GLY A 518 5.64 -33.08 37.58
C GLY A 518 4.24 -33.11 36.95
N ALA A 519 3.21 -32.64 37.66
CA ALA A 519 1.86 -32.49 37.12
C ALA A 519 1.78 -31.32 36.10
N GLU A 520 2.36 -30.18 36.42
CA GLU A 520 2.36 -29.00 35.52
C GLU A 520 3.10 -29.28 34.19
N GLU A 521 4.25 -29.95 34.23
CA GLU A 521 4.98 -30.37 33.03
C GLU A 521 4.14 -31.32 32.16
N LYS A 522 3.45 -32.30 32.80
CA LYS A 522 2.57 -33.24 32.09
C LYS A 522 1.34 -32.52 31.51
N ILE A 523 0.70 -31.64 32.26
CA ILE A 523 -0.43 -30.83 31.80
C ILE A 523 -0.03 -30.07 30.56
N TYR A 524 1.09 -29.35 30.59
CA TYR A 524 1.60 -28.61 29.45
C TYR A 524 1.83 -29.50 28.21
N LYS A 525 2.43 -30.66 28.39
CA LYS A 525 2.67 -31.61 27.30
C LYS A 525 1.36 -32.09 26.69
N ILE A 526 0.40 -32.57 27.50
CA ILE A 526 -0.88 -33.09 27.01
C ILE A 526 -1.70 -31.99 26.36
N GLU A 527 -1.77 -30.78 26.94
CA GLU A 527 -2.48 -29.65 26.32
C GLU A 527 -1.84 -29.26 24.99
N SER A 528 -0.50 -29.28 24.87
CA SER A 528 0.22 -28.97 23.62
C SER A 528 -0.08 -30.01 22.54
N GLU A 529 -0.04 -31.29 22.87
CA GLU A 529 -0.34 -32.38 21.93
C GLU A 529 -1.80 -32.32 21.43
N LEU A 530 -2.77 -32.11 22.32
CA LEU A 530 -4.18 -31.98 21.96
C LEU A 530 -4.43 -30.72 21.12
N PHE A 531 -3.76 -29.64 21.44
CA PHE A 531 -3.85 -28.41 20.67
C PHE A 531 -3.27 -28.56 19.28
N GLU A 532 -2.09 -29.16 19.13
CA GLU A 532 -1.48 -29.46 17.82
C GLU A 532 -2.38 -30.36 16.97
N GLN A 533 -3.02 -31.37 17.56
CA GLN A 533 -4.01 -32.21 16.87
C GLN A 533 -5.21 -31.40 16.39
N LEU A 534 -5.72 -30.48 17.22
CA LEU A 534 -6.80 -29.59 16.83
C LEU A 534 -6.39 -28.67 15.67
N VAL A 535 -5.21 -28.05 15.75
CA VAL A 535 -4.67 -27.19 14.68
C VAL A 535 -4.51 -27.96 13.36
N ALA A 536 -3.96 -29.16 13.41
CA ALA A 536 -3.83 -30.04 12.24
C ALA A 536 -5.20 -30.38 11.62
N TRP A 537 -6.21 -30.66 12.46
CA TRP A 537 -7.56 -30.93 12.00
C TRP A 537 -8.23 -29.67 11.39
N ILE A 538 -8.10 -28.50 12.03
CA ILE A 538 -8.62 -27.23 11.48
C ILE A 538 -8.01 -26.91 10.12
N SER A 539 -6.76 -27.27 9.88
CA SER A 539 -6.07 -27.06 8.60
C SER A 539 -6.78 -27.75 7.41
N THR A 540 -7.66 -28.72 7.64
CA THR A 540 -8.49 -29.32 6.58
C THR A 540 -9.60 -28.38 6.10
N TYR A 541 -9.91 -27.31 6.85
CA TYR A 541 -10.93 -26.31 6.53
C TYR A 541 -10.38 -25.02 5.91
N ILE A 542 -9.10 -25.01 5.48
CA ILE A 542 -8.47 -23.80 4.90
C ILE A 542 -9.32 -23.22 3.78
N LYS A 543 -9.70 -24.00 2.77
CA LYS A 543 -10.46 -23.54 1.59
C LYS A 543 -11.84 -22.95 1.95
N PRO A 544 -12.72 -23.61 2.75
CA PRO A 544 -13.98 -23.04 3.18
C PRO A 544 -13.83 -21.73 3.94
N VAL A 545 -12.83 -21.62 4.83
CA VAL A 545 -12.58 -20.40 5.60
C VAL A 545 -12.05 -19.26 4.71
N GLN A 546 -11.17 -19.55 3.76
CA GLN A 546 -10.70 -18.57 2.77
C GLN A 546 -11.85 -18.07 1.87
N MET A 547 -12.76 -18.94 1.45
CA MET A 547 -13.95 -18.56 0.70
C MET A 547 -14.83 -17.62 1.52
N ASN A 548 -15.09 -17.94 2.78
CA ASN A 548 -15.82 -17.07 3.69
C ASN A 548 -15.14 -15.71 3.85
N ALA A 549 -13.82 -15.69 4.05
CA ALA A 549 -13.04 -14.46 4.17
C ALA A 549 -13.21 -13.56 2.95
N TYR A 550 -13.11 -14.14 1.75
CA TYR A 550 -13.28 -13.41 0.49
C TYR A 550 -14.71 -12.87 0.31
N LEU A 551 -15.75 -13.66 0.58
CA LEU A 551 -17.15 -13.24 0.47
C LEU A 551 -17.52 -12.16 1.49
N VAL A 552 -17.02 -12.28 2.72
CA VAL A 552 -17.17 -11.24 3.76
C VAL A 552 -16.46 -9.96 3.34
N ALA A 553 -15.25 -10.05 2.78
CA ALA A 553 -14.53 -8.89 2.26
C ALA A 553 -15.29 -8.20 1.11
N GLN A 554 -15.86 -8.98 0.18
CA GLN A 554 -16.70 -8.43 -0.90
C GLN A 554 -17.93 -7.69 -0.33
N LEU A 555 -18.62 -8.31 0.62
CA LEU A 555 -19.80 -7.71 1.23
C LEU A 555 -19.44 -6.44 2.00
N ASP A 556 -18.31 -6.43 2.70
CA ASP A 556 -17.80 -5.26 3.42
C ASP A 556 -17.46 -4.09 2.47
N CYS A 557 -16.85 -4.36 1.32
CA CYS A 557 -16.64 -3.35 0.27
C CYS A 557 -17.96 -2.77 -0.25
N LEU A 558 -18.96 -3.62 -0.50
CA LEU A 558 -20.27 -3.19 -0.99
C LEU A 558 -21.05 -2.41 0.09
N CYS A 559 -20.93 -2.79 1.36
CA CYS A 559 -21.45 -2.02 2.49
C CYS A 559 -20.75 -0.65 2.60
N SER A 560 -19.44 -0.59 2.38
CA SER A 560 -18.66 0.67 2.34
C SER A 560 -19.17 1.60 1.24
N PHE A 561 -19.38 1.09 0.02
CA PHE A 561 -19.95 1.86 -1.08
C PHE A 561 -21.40 2.32 -0.80
N THR A 562 -22.20 1.46 -0.17
CA THR A 562 -23.56 1.81 0.24
C THR A 562 -23.56 2.93 1.28
N GLN A 563 -22.74 2.82 2.31
CA GLN A 563 -22.61 3.84 3.35
C GLN A 563 -22.20 5.20 2.74
N MET A 564 -21.18 5.18 1.88
CA MET A 564 -20.73 6.36 1.16
C MET A 564 -21.84 6.97 0.29
N ALA A 565 -22.62 6.11 -0.39
CA ALA A 565 -23.73 6.56 -1.24
C ALA A 565 -24.88 7.19 -0.43
N VAL A 566 -25.14 6.71 0.78
CA VAL A 566 -26.14 7.31 1.70
C VAL A 566 -25.63 8.62 2.28
N GLU A 567 -24.41 8.63 2.82
CA GLU A 567 -23.81 9.82 3.46
C GLU A 567 -23.66 11.00 2.50
N ASN A 568 -23.31 10.74 1.23
CA ASN A 568 -22.95 11.76 0.25
C ASN A 568 -23.97 11.93 -0.88
N GLN A 569 -25.12 11.28 -0.78
CA GLN A 569 -26.17 11.30 -1.82
C GLN A 569 -25.64 10.93 -3.21
N TYR A 570 -24.84 9.86 -3.29
CA TYR A 570 -24.37 9.34 -4.57
C TYR A 570 -25.47 8.54 -5.27
N VAL A 571 -25.43 8.56 -6.59
CA VAL A 571 -26.43 7.93 -7.45
C VAL A 571 -25.88 6.70 -8.16
N GLN A 572 -26.75 5.77 -8.52
CA GLN A 572 -26.41 4.61 -9.33
C GLN A 572 -26.09 5.06 -10.76
N PRO A 573 -24.89 4.78 -11.31
CA PRO A 573 -24.59 5.04 -12.71
C PRO A 573 -25.25 3.99 -13.62
N GLU A 574 -25.69 4.41 -14.79
CA GLU A 574 -26.14 3.53 -15.86
C GLU A 574 -24.94 3.13 -16.73
N ILE A 575 -24.65 1.83 -16.79
CA ILE A 575 -23.57 1.27 -17.60
C ILE A 575 -24.17 0.59 -18.82
N ASP A 576 -23.73 0.98 -20.02
CA ASP A 576 -24.19 0.41 -21.30
C ASP A 576 -22.99 0.05 -22.21
N ASP A 577 -23.25 -0.37 -23.44
CA ASP A 577 -22.23 -0.73 -24.42
C ASP A 577 -21.88 0.44 -25.38
N THR A 578 -22.45 1.63 -25.14
CA THR A 578 -22.19 2.82 -25.94
C THR A 578 -20.75 3.33 -25.75
N PHE A 579 -20.40 4.37 -26.50
CA PHE A 579 -19.14 5.11 -26.32
C PHE A 579 -19.37 6.46 -25.61
N GLU A 580 -20.59 6.69 -25.13
CA GLU A 580 -20.96 7.94 -24.48
C GLU A 580 -20.46 8.00 -23.03
N LEU A 581 -20.25 9.22 -22.57
CA LEU A 581 -20.04 9.56 -21.18
C LEU A 581 -20.85 10.83 -20.90
N ASP A 582 -21.99 10.67 -20.24
CA ASP A 582 -22.88 11.77 -19.85
C ASP A 582 -22.96 11.86 -18.33
N ILE A 583 -22.37 12.89 -17.75
CA ILE A 583 -22.35 13.19 -16.31
C ILE A 583 -23.14 14.47 -16.11
N LYS A 584 -24.20 14.42 -15.31
CA LYS A 584 -24.98 15.60 -14.89
C LYS A 584 -24.65 15.97 -13.45
N ASN A 585 -24.32 17.23 -13.24
CA ASN A 585 -23.97 17.77 -11.93
C ASN A 585 -22.94 16.92 -11.18
N GLY A 586 -21.85 16.50 -11.87
CA GLY A 586 -20.76 15.76 -11.28
C GLY A 586 -20.05 16.57 -10.21
N ARG A 587 -19.62 15.90 -9.13
CA ARG A 587 -18.88 16.48 -8.00
C ARG A 587 -17.56 15.72 -7.79
N HIS A 588 -16.54 16.41 -7.27
CA HIS A 588 -15.24 15.78 -6.99
C HIS A 588 -15.29 15.11 -5.60
N PRO A 589 -15.18 13.77 -5.50
CA PRO A 589 -15.44 13.05 -4.26
C PRO A 589 -14.49 13.45 -3.11
N VAL A 590 -13.25 13.81 -3.42
CA VAL A 590 -12.25 14.18 -2.41
C VAL A 590 -12.41 15.66 -2.02
N ILE A 591 -12.50 16.58 -2.99
CA ILE A 591 -12.60 18.02 -2.70
C ILE A 591 -13.91 18.32 -1.95
N GLU A 592 -15.03 17.69 -2.33
CA GLU A 592 -16.32 17.86 -1.66
C GLU A 592 -16.22 17.58 -0.15
N LYS A 593 -15.43 16.58 0.25
CA LYS A 593 -15.21 16.20 1.65
C LYS A 593 -14.29 17.16 2.42
N GLN A 594 -13.45 17.90 1.72
CA GLN A 594 -12.51 18.84 2.33
C GLN A 594 -13.06 20.27 2.45
N LEU A 595 -14.21 20.55 1.81
CA LEU A 595 -14.83 21.86 1.91
C LEU A 595 -15.34 22.13 3.33
N PRO A 596 -15.23 23.39 3.81
CA PRO A 596 -15.81 23.78 5.09
C PRO A 596 -17.30 23.47 5.17
N VAL A 597 -17.78 23.09 6.35
CA VAL A 597 -19.20 22.80 6.58
C VAL A 597 -20.08 23.97 6.09
N GLY A 598 -21.06 23.66 5.26
CA GLY A 598 -21.98 24.66 4.69
C GLY A 598 -21.50 25.27 3.37
N THR A 599 -20.32 24.92 2.86
CA THR A 599 -19.85 25.34 1.53
C THR A 599 -20.13 24.25 0.50
N PRO A 600 -21.09 24.43 -0.42
CA PRO A 600 -21.40 23.40 -1.42
C PRO A 600 -20.31 23.34 -2.49
N TYR A 601 -20.02 22.13 -2.99
CA TYR A 601 -19.20 21.95 -4.18
C TYR A 601 -19.99 22.41 -5.42
N ILE A 602 -19.35 23.13 -6.33
CA ILE A 602 -20.00 23.57 -7.58
C ILE A 602 -19.94 22.43 -8.59
N ALA A 603 -21.07 21.78 -8.76
CA ALA A 603 -21.21 20.64 -9.64
C ALA A 603 -21.15 21.02 -11.13
N ASN A 604 -20.60 20.13 -11.96
CA ASN A 604 -20.37 20.36 -13.39
C ASN A 604 -20.88 19.22 -14.26
N ASP A 605 -21.40 19.56 -15.43
CA ASP A 605 -21.83 18.62 -16.46
C ASP A 605 -20.66 18.32 -17.39
N VAL A 606 -20.51 17.05 -17.78
CA VAL A 606 -19.53 16.61 -18.78
C VAL A 606 -20.23 15.63 -19.71
N PHE A 607 -20.26 15.96 -21.00
CA PHE A 607 -20.74 15.07 -22.05
C PHE A 607 -19.61 14.81 -23.06
N LEU A 608 -19.32 13.56 -23.36
CA LEU A 608 -18.35 13.14 -24.37
C LEU A 608 -18.92 11.97 -25.18
N ASP A 609 -18.76 12.06 -26.51
CA ASP A 609 -19.09 11.00 -27.44
C ASP A 609 -18.02 10.86 -28.53
N ARG A 610 -18.23 9.97 -29.50
CA ARG A 610 -17.30 9.80 -30.63
C ARG A 610 -17.65 10.62 -31.88
N GLU A 611 -18.83 11.19 -31.93
CA GLU A 611 -19.38 11.75 -33.16
C GLU A 611 -19.52 13.28 -33.11
N THR A 612 -19.93 13.83 -31.98
CA THR A 612 -20.25 15.25 -31.86
C THR A 612 -19.31 16.03 -30.91
N GLN A 613 -18.89 15.40 -29.82
CA GLN A 613 -18.11 16.03 -28.75
C GLN A 613 -17.05 15.06 -28.20
N GLN A 614 -16.07 14.72 -29.05
CA GLN A 614 -14.97 13.84 -28.69
C GLN A 614 -13.99 14.52 -27.73
N ILE A 615 -13.68 15.81 -28.02
CA ILE A 615 -12.72 16.60 -27.26
C ILE A 615 -13.42 17.85 -26.71
N ILE A 616 -13.34 18.03 -25.41
CA ILE A 616 -13.71 19.27 -24.74
C ILE A 616 -12.43 20.06 -24.48
N MET A 617 -12.27 21.20 -25.17
CA MET A 617 -11.22 22.17 -24.91
C MET A 617 -11.66 23.09 -23.78
N ILE A 618 -10.97 23.07 -22.65
CA ILE A 618 -11.35 23.83 -21.45
C ILE A 618 -10.36 24.98 -21.24
N THR A 619 -10.84 26.23 -21.48
CA THR A 619 -10.07 27.44 -21.22
C THR A 619 -10.48 28.08 -19.90
N GLY A 620 -9.66 28.98 -19.38
CA GLY A 620 -9.94 29.73 -18.16
C GLY A 620 -8.69 29.98 -17.32
N PRO A 621 -8.79 30.88 -16.32
CA PRO A 621 -7.64 31.25 -15.50
C PRO A 621 -7.15 30.10 -14.61
N ASN A 622 -5.91 30.21 -14.14
CA ASN A 622 -5.41 29.34 -13.09
C ASN A 622 -6.25 29.57 -11.81
N MET A 623 -6.40 28.53 -10.98
CA MET A 623 -7.29 28.49 -9.79
C MET A 623 -8.80 28.48 -10.10
N SER A 624 -9.24 28.51 -11.37
CA SER A 624 -10.67 28.41 -11.71
C SER A 624 -11.28 27.03 -11.47
N GLY A 625 -10.46 25.99 -11.35
CA GLY A 625 -10.91 24.61 -11.09
C GLY A 625 -10.87 23.68 -12.31
N LYS A 626 -10.18 24.05 -13.40
CA LYS A 626 -10.00 23.19 -14.60
C LYS A 626 -9.52 21.77 -14.23
N SER A 627 -8.38 21.68 -13.53
CA SER A 627 -7.79 20.42 -13.11
C SER A 627 -8.72 19.59 -12.19
N ALA A 628 -9.55 20.28 -11.37
CA ALA A 628 -10.53 19.60 -10.52
C ALA A 628 -11.65 18.94 -11.35
N ILE A 629 -12.11 19.58 -12.43
CA ILE A 629 -13.12 19.03 -13.33
C ILE A 629 -12.56 17.81 -14.09
N LEU A 630 -11.30 17.86 -14.56
CA LEU A 630 -10.65 16.72 -15.18
C LEU A 630 -10.58 15.53 -14.23
N ARG A 631 -9.99 15.72 -13.05
CA ARG A 631 -9.89 14.66 -12.04
C ARG A 631 -11.25 14.13 -11.60
N GLN A 632 -12.23 15.01 -11.38
CA GLN A 632 -13.62 14.64 -11.07
C GLN A 632 -14.17 13.63 -12.07
N THR A 633 -14.00 13.90 -13.37
CA THR A 633 -14.51 13.02 -14.44
C THR A 633 -13.86 11.64 -14.38
N ALA A 634 -12.54 11.55 -14.24
CA ALA A 634 -11.85 10.26 -14.10
C ALA A 634 -12.28 9.51 -12.84
N LEU A 635 -12.39 10.20 -11.69
CA LEU A 635 -12.79 9.57 -10.42
C LEU A 635 -14.24 9.06 -10.44
N ILE A 636 -15.15 9.75 -11.12
CA ILE A 636 -16.54 9.29 -11.33
C ILE A 636 -16.54 8.00 -12.17
N VAL A 637 -15.81 7.98 -13.29
CA VAL A 637 -15.67 6.78 -14.14
C VAL A 637 -15.05 5.62 -13.35
N LEU A 638 -14.01 5.88 -12.59
CA LEU A 638 -13.32 4.87 -11.78
C LEU A 638 -14.27 4.27 -10.73
N LEU A 639 -14.99 5.09 -9.97
CA LEU A 639 -15.96 4.65 -8.97
C LEU A 639 -17.08 3.82 -9.63
N ALA A 640 -17.61 4.25 -10.76
CA ALA A 640 -18.63 3.51 -11.50
C ALA A 640 -18.14 2.11 -11.88
N GLN A 641 -16.94 1.98 -12.42
CA GLN A 641 -16.37 0.68 -12.85
C GLN A 641 -15.80 -0.18 -11.69
N MET A 642 -15.63 0.39 -10.50
CA MET A 642 -15.42 -0.39 -9.27
C MET A 642 -16.71 -1.04 -8.78
N GLY A 643 -17.87 -0.58 -9.22
CA GLY A 643 -19.18 -1.02 -8.75
C GLY A 643 -19.76 -0.16 -7.63
N SER A 644 -19.23 1.05 -7.43
CA SER A 644 -19.74 2.06 -6.49
C SER A 644 -20.77 2.97 -7.15
N PHE A 645 -21.63 3.57 -6.34
CA PHE A 645 -22.39 4.75 -6.74
C PHE A 645 -21.47 5.97 -6.85
N VAL A 646 -21.90 7.00 -7.57
CA VAL A 646 -21.06 8.11 -8.02
C VAL A 646 -21.59 9.48 -7.58
N PRO A 647 -20.70 10.46 -7.33
CA PRO A 647 -21.06 11.81 -6.93
C PRO A 647 -21.59 12.64 -8.11
N ALA A 648 -22.84 12.44 -8.48
CA ALA A 648 -23.53 13.16 -9.56
C ALA A 648 -25.03 13.12 -9.34
N ASP A 649 -25.81 13.84 -10.17
CA ASP A 649 -27.27 13.69 -10.20
C ASP A 649 -27.69 12.53 -11.12
N SER A 650 -26.96 12.31 -12.21
CA SER A 650 -27.07 11.13 -13.06
C SER A 650 -25.78 10.90 -13.83
N VAL A 651 -25.47 9.64 -14.10
CA VAL A 651 -24.36 9.23 -14.98
C VAL A 651 -24.84 8.11 -15.88
N ARG A 652 -24.62 8.30 -17.20
CA ARG A 652 -24.77 7.25 -18.21
C ARG A 652 -23.44 7.11 -18.94
N MET A 653 -22.91 5.91 -19.01
CA MET A 653 -21.59 5.71 -19.62
C MET A 653 -21.40 4.32 -20.21
N GLY A 654 -20.71 4.27 -21.34
CA GLY A 654 -20.09 3.04 -21.81
C GLY A 654 -18.82 2.69 -21.02
N ILE A 655 -18.41 1.42 -21.12
CA ILE A 655 -17.18 0.95 -20.49
C ILE A 655 -15.97 1.74 -21.01
N VAL A 656 -15.15 2.22 -20.09
CA VAL A 656 -13.84 2.81 -20.35
C VAL A 656 -12.78 1.73 -20.10
N ASP A 657 -11.90 1.49 -21.05
CA ASP A 657 -10.86 0.47 -20.94
C ASP A 657 -9.50 1.00 -20.46
N LYS A 658 -9.25 2.30 -20.72
CA LYS A 658 -8.02 2.98 -20.32
C LYS A 658 -8.32 4.40 -19.83
N ILE A 659 -7.70 4.77 -18.72
CA ILE A 659 -7.73 6.15 -18.20
C ILE A 659 -6.31 6.69 -18.21
N PHE A 660 -6.13 7.81 -18.89
CA PHE A 660 -4.85 8.52 -18.97
C PHE A 660 -4.98 9.92 -18.40
N THR A 661 -4.04 10.31 -17.58
CA THR A 661 -4.00 11.67 -17.06
C THR A 661 -2.63 12.29 -17.16
N ARG A 662 -2.58 13.49 -17.69
CA ARG A 662 -1.46 14.40 -17.56
C ARG A 662 -1.96 15.67 -16.86
N VAL A 663 -1.85 15.71 -15.53
CA VAL A 663 -2.41 16.78 -14.69
C VAL A 663 -1.36 17.22 -13.66
N GLY A 664 -1.01 18.51 -13.68
CA GLY A 664 -0.05 19.12 -12.75
C GLY A 664 1.42 18.99 -13.19
N ALA A 665 2.27 19.89 -12.70
CA ALA A 665 3.72 19.81 -12.85
C ALA A 665 4.29 19.00 -11.70
N SER A 666 4.88 17.83 -11.97
CA SER A 666 5.67 17.08 -10.97
C SER A 666 7.14 17.38 -11.19
N ASP A 667 7.73 18.18 -10.31
CA ASP A 667 9.18 18.38 -10.28
C ASP A 667 9.82 17.10 -9.70
N ASN A 668 10.35 16.26 -10.59
CA ASN A 668 11.14 15.10 -10.17
C ASN A 668 12.64 15.47 -10.16
N ILE A 669 13.00 16.38 -9.27
CA ILE A 669 14.37 16.91 -9.13
C ILE A 669 15.37 15.78 -8.81
N SER A 670 14.90 14.69 -8.18
CA SER A 670 15.76 13.57 -7.77
C SER A 670 16.34 12.75 -8.93
N MET A 671 15.71 12.76 -10.11
CA MET A 671 16.20 12.04 -11.31
C MET A 671 16.96 12.92 -12.29
N GLY A 672 17.07 14.24 -12.04
CA GLY A 672 17.78 15.18 -12.93
C GLY A 672 17.08 15.41 -14.28
N GLU A 673 15.84 14.95 -14.46
CA GLU A 673 15.06 15.20 -15.68
C GLU A 673 14.41 16.59 -15.65
N SER A 674 14.40 17.25 -16.80
CA SER A 674 13.65 18.49 -16.98
C SER A 674 12.16 18.23 -16.85
N THR A 675 11.41 19.11 -16.15
CA THR A 675 9.95 19.05 -16.02
C THR A 675 9.25 18.91 -17.36
N PHE A 676 9.79 19.53 -18.41
CA PHE A 676 9.30 19.43 -19.78
C PHE A 676 9.54 18.04 -20.39
N MET A 677 10.68 17.40 -20.11
CA MET A 677 10.94 16.03 -20.59
C MET A 677 10.02 15.01 -19.93
N VAL A 678 9.76 15.16 -18.63
CA VAL A 678 8.77 14.32 -17.93
C VAL A 678 7.38 14.49 -18.56
N GLU A 679 6.98 15.73 -18.85
CA GLU A 679 5.70 16.01 -19.52
C GLU A 679 5.62 15.35 -20.90
N MET A 680 6.68 15.41 -21.69
CA MET A 680 6.71 14.78 -23.01
C MET A 680 6.70 13.24 -22.93
N ASN A 681 7.39 12.65 -21.98
CA ASN A 681 7.37 11.21 -21.73
C ASN A 681 5.98 10.72 -21.33
N GLU A 682 5.31 11.43 -20.41
CA GLU A 682 3.92 11.13 -20.02
C GLU A 682 2.97 11.24 -21.23
N THR A 683 3.09 12.30 -22.01
CA THR A 683 2.27 12.52 -23.20
C THR A 683 2.52 11.48 -24.28
N ALA A 684 3.78 11.12 -24.52
CA ALA A 684 4.14 10.08 -25.48
C ALA A 684 3.56 8.70 -25.07
N SER A 685 3.61 8.36 -23.79
CA SER A 685 2.97 7.14 -23.27
C SER A 685 1.46 7.14 -23.57
N ILE A 686 0.78 8.26 -23.35
CA ILE A 686 -0.65 8.40 -23.67
C ILE A 686 -0.91 8.16 -25.16
N LEU A 687 -0.24 8.90 -26.02
CA LEU A 687 -0.51 8.88 -27.47
C LEU A 687 -0.21 7.53 -28.13
N ASN A 688 0.78 6.79 -27.63
CA ASN A 688 1.14 5.47 -28.14
C ASN A 688 0.24 4.33 -27.66
N ASN A 689 -0.59 4.55 -26.62
CA ASN A 689 -1.41 3.50 -25.99
C ASN A 689 -2.92 3.74 -26.11
N LEU A 690 -3.36 4.60 -26.99
CA LEU A 690 -4.78 4.92 -27.20
C LEU A 690 -5.59 3.71 -27.65
N SER A 691 -6.84 3.61 -27.17
CA SER A 691 -7.86 2.69 -27.64
C SER A 691 -9.12 3.47 -28.02
N ASP A 692 -10.11 2.75 -28.52
CA ASP A 692 -11.42 3.33 -28.88
C ASP A 692 -12.32 3.63 -27.67
N ARG A 693 -11.95 3.13 -26.47
CA ARG A 693 -12.67 3.36 -25.21
C ARG A 693 -11.85 4.14 -24.20
N SER A 694 -10.73 4.72 -24.61
CA SER A 694 -9.87 5.51 -23.70
C SER A 694 -10.54 6.81 -23.27
N LEU A 695 -10.27 7.19 -22.01
CA LEU A 695 -10.55 8.52 -21.45
C LEU A 695 -9.20 9.22 -21.19
N VAL A 696 -9.01 10.35 -21.84
CA VAL A 696 -7.75 11.12 -21.81
C VAL A 696 -7.97 12.47 -21.14
N LEU A 697 -7.16 12.81 -20.17
CA LEU A 697 -7.24 14.06 -19.39
C LEU A 697 -5.90 14.79 -19.47
N LEU A 698 -5.86 15.88 -20.23
CA LEU A 698 -4.65 16.68 -20.44
C LEU A 698 -4.83 18.06 -19.80
N ASP A 699 -3.86 18.46 -18.97
CA ASP A 699 -3.89 19.74 -18.27
C ASP A 699 -2.61 20.52 -18.52
N GLU A 700 -2.75 21.69 -19.12
CA GLU A 700 -1.68 22.67 -19.36
C GLU A 700 -0.45 22.10 -20.11
N ILE A 701 -0.67 21.34 -21.16
CA ILE A 701 0.39 20.79 -22.02
C ILE A 701 1.17 21.92 -22.71
N GLY A 702 2.49 21.79 -22.77
CA GLY A 702 3.40 22.76 -23.43
C GLY A 702 3.85 23.91 -22.53
N ARG A 703 3.54 23.86 -21.20
CA ARG A 703 3.90 24.95 -20.28
C ARG A 703 5.40 25.03 -19.96
N GLY A 704 6.13 23.91 -20.12
CA GLY A 704 7.54 23.80 -19.75
C GLY A 704 8.54 24.32 -20.78
N THR A 705 8.08 24.90 -21.89
CA THR A 705 8.91 25.43 -23.01
C THR A 705 8.51 26.83 -23.44
N SER A 706 9.04 27.32 -24.59
CA SER A 706 8.64 28.62 -25.13
C SER A 706 7.16 28.62 -25.51
N THR A 707 6.50 29.79 -25.45
CA THR A 707 5.07 29.93 -25.73
C THR A 707 4.66 29.32 -27.07
N TYR A 708 5.42 29.62 -28.14
CA TYR A 708 5.11 29.16 -29.50
C TYR A 708 5.34 27.65 -29.67
N ASP A 709 6.40 27.09 -29.07
CA ASP A 709 6.63 25.64 -29.09
C ASP A 709 5.52 24.95 -28.31
N GLY A 710 5.14 25.50 -27.14
CA GLY A 710 4.07 24.98 -26.32
C GLY A 710 2.70 24.94 -27.02
N ILE A 711 2.33 26.04 -27.70
CA ILE A 711 1.09 26.10 -28.49
C ILE A 711 1.15 25.10 -29.66
N SER A 712 2.27 25.03 -30.38
CA SER A 712 2.44 24.14 -31.52
C SER A 712 2.30 22.65 -31.11
N ILE A 713 2.93 22.26 -30.00
CA ILE A 713 2.84 20.90 -29.45
C ILE A 713 1.41 20.61 -29.01
N ALA A 714 0.77 21.52 -28.25
CA ALA A 714 -0.58 21.32 -27.76
C ALA A 714 -1.59 21.19 -28.90
N TRP A 715 -1.44 22.02 -29.97
CA TRP A 715 -2.24 21.93 -31.18
C TRP A 715 -2.09 20.57 -31.87
N ALA A 716 -0.83 20.17 -32.14
CA ALA A 716 -0.53 18.91 -32.82
C ALA A 716 -1.07 17.68 -32.02
N ILE A 717 -1.00 17.71 -30.70
CA ILE A 717 -1.56 16.65 -29.82
C ILE A 717 -3.10 16.61 -29.95
N ALA A 718 -3.77 17.74 -29.87
CA ALA A 718 -5.23 17.80 -30.00
C ALA A 718 -5.71 17.34 -31.40
N GLU A 719 -5.00 17.74 -32.48
CA GLU A 719 -5.23 17.29 -33.84
C GLU A 719 -5.02 15.78 -33.98
N PHE A 720 -3.90 15.26 -33.46
CA PHE A 720 -3.62 13.83 -33.48
C PHE A 720 -4.72 13.03 -32.75
N LEU A 721 -5.19 13.47 -31.59
CA LEU A 721 -6.29 12.83 -30.85
C LEU A 721 -7.60 12.87 -31.63
N HIS A 722 -7.89 13.98 -32.32
CA HIS A 722 -9.07 14.12 -33.18
C HIS A 722 -9.03 13.20 -34.40
N GLU A 723 -7.89 13.10 -35.09
CA GLU A 723 -7.72 12.28 -36.28
C GLU A 723 -7.51 10.80 -36.00
N HIS A 724 -7.10 10.45 -34.76
CA HIS A 724 -6.82 9.07 -34.37
C HIS A 724 -8.06 8.16 -34.53
N PRO A 725 -7.93 6.97 -35.17
CA PRO A 725 -9.07 6.07 -35.44
C PRO A 725 -9.83 5.66 -34.16
N GLY A 726 -9.16 5.58 -33.00
CA GLY A 726 -9.79 5.26 -31.72
C GLY A 726 -10.73 6.34 -31.22
N ARG A 727 -10.62 7.60 -31.68
CA ARG A 727 -11.47 8.73 -31.26
C ARG A 727 -11.65 8.77 -29.72
N ALA A 728 -10.55 8.73 -28.97
CA ALA A 728 -10.56 8.71 -27.51
C ALA A 728 -11.30 9.93 -26.95
N LYS A 729 -12.14 9.70 -25.94
CA LYS A 729 -12.83 10.77 -25.19
C LYS A 729 -11.81 11.61 -24.46
N THR A 730 -11.77 12.93 -24.70
CA THR A 730 -10.70 13.79 -24.20
C THR A 730 -11.22 15.06 -23.53
N LEU A 731 -10.71 15.36 -22.33
CA LEU A 731 -10.79 16.66 -21.69
C LEU A 731 -9.40 17.32 -21.77
N PHE A 732 -9.30 18.46 -22.44
CA PHE A 732 -8.06 19.18 -22.68
C PHE A 732 -8.15 20.56 -22.02
N ALA A 733 -7.57 20.72 -20.84
CA ALA A 733 -7.48 22.02 -20.18
C ALA A 733 -6.22 22.76 -20.63
N THR A 734 -6.37 24.02 -21.00
CA THR A 734 -5.29 24.84 -21.50
C THR A 734 -5.44 26.31 -21.08
N HIS A 735 -4.35 27.04 -21.10
CA HIS A 735 -4.31 28.49 -21.00
C HIS A 735 -4.07 29.19 -22.36
N TYR A 736 -3.83 28.37 -23.42
CA TYR A 736 -3.66 28.87 -24.78
C TYR A 736 -5.03 29.14 -25.41
N HIS A 737 -5.35 30.41 -25.63
CA HIS A 737 -6.63 30.83 -26.22
C HIS A 737 -6.69 30.52 -27.72
N GLU A 738 -5.55 30.41 -28.38
CA GLU A 738 -5.40 30.07 -29.77
C GLU A 738 -6.01 28.71 -30.12
N LEU A 739 -5.99 27.78 -29.19
CA LEU A 739 -6.60 26.45 -29.38
C LEU A 739 -8.14 26.51 -29.53
N ASN A 740 -8.77 27.63 -29.17
CA ASN A 740 -10.21 27.83 -29.42
C ASN A 740 -10.55 27.86 -30.93
N GLU A 741 -9.63 28.24 -31.78
CA GLU A 741 -9.83 28.28 -33.25
C GLU A 741 -9.96 26.88 -33.85
N MET A 742 -9.48 25.82 -33.18
CA MET A 742 -9.58 24.45 -33.66
C MET A 742 -11.04 24.00 -33.91
N THR A 743 -12.02 24.57 -33.20
CA THR A 743 -13.45 24.25 -33.41
C THR A 743 -13.99 24.68 -34.77
N GLU A 744 -13.28 25.60 -35.49
CA GLU A 744 -13.67 26.05 -36.82
C GLU A 744 -13.36 24.99 -37.89
N SER A 745 -12.27 24.21 -37.67
CA SER A 745 -11.81 23.18 -38.59
C SER A 745 -12.10 21.75 -38.16
N MET A 746 -12.29 21.51 -36.89
CA MET A 746 -12.43 20.18 -36.25
C MET A 746 -13.77 20.02 -35.57
N SER A 747 -14.74 19.41 -36.25
CA SER A 747 -16.15 19.37 -35.84
C SER A 747 -16.44 18.64 -34.52
N ARG A 748 -15.55 17.72 -34.08
CA ARG A 748 -15.70 16.97 -32.84
C ARG A 748 -14.97 17.60 -31.64
N ILE A 749 -14.38 18.80 -31.83
CA ILE A 749 -13.83 19.60 -30.74
C ILE A 749 -14.86 20.66 -30.34
N GLN A 750 -15.12 20.79 -29.04
CA GLN A 750 -16.02 21.81 -28.50
C GLN A 750 -15.29 22.63 -27.44
N ASN A 751 -15.46 23.96 -27.53
CA ASN A 751 -14.87 24.88 -26.57
C ASN A 751 -15.78 25.09 -25.36
N PHE A 752 -15.17 25.00 -24.19
CA PHE A 752 -15.76 25.34 -22.91
C PHE A 752 -14.82 26.25 -22.14
N ASN A 753 -15.38 27.00 -21.22
CA ASN A 753 -14.58 27.77 -20.26
C ASN A 753 -15.13 27.62 -18.85
N VAL A 754 -14.26 27.81 -17.86
CA VAL A 754 -14.69 27.87 -16.47
C VAL A 754 -15.09 29.31 -16.16
N ALA A 755 -16.38 29.51 -15.86
CA ALA A 755 -16.97 30.84 -15.70
C ALA A 755 -16.32 31.65 -14.58
N VAL A 756 -16.06 32.90 -14.88
CA VAL A 756 -15.50 33.91 -13.98
C VAL A 756 -16.41 35.13 -13.98
N LYS A 757 -16.72 35.66 -12.82
CA LYS A 757 -17.49 36.90 -12.70
C LYS A 757 -16.60 38.02 -12.24
N GLU A 758 -16.45 39.02 -13.05
CA GLU A 758 -15.73 40.26 -12.70
C GLU A 758 -16.59 41.12 -11.78
N LEU A 759 -16.06 41.50 -10.65
CA LEU A 759 -16.58 42.50 -9.72
C LEU A 759 -15.67 43.74 -9.78
N LYS A 760 -16.14 44.90 -9.42
CA LYS A 760 -15.43 46.20 -9.58
C LYS A 760 -13.95 46.18 -9.19
N ASP A 761 -13.54 45.35 -8.19
CA ASP A 761 -12.18 45.29 -7.68
C ASP A 761 -11.62 43.86 -7.52
N THR A 762 -12.43 42.81 -7.76
CA THR A 762 -12.08 41.42 -7.54
C THR A 762 -12.69 40.53 -8.63
N VAL A 763 -12.11 39.33 -8.76
CA VAL A 763 -12.61 38.29 -9.66
C VAL A 763 -13.18 37.15 -8.82
N LEU A 764 -14.45 36.82 -9.06
CA LEU A 764 -15.07 35.67 -8.44
C LEU A 764 -15.01 34.45 -9.40
N PHE A 765 -14.30 33.42 -8.99
CA PHE A 765 -14.28 32.15 -9.71
C PHE A 765 -15.59 31.38 -9.45
N VAL A 766 -16.46 31.33 -10.45
CA VAL A 766 -17.77 30.65 -10.36
C VAL A 766 -17.59 29.13 -10.35
N ARG A 767 -16.48 28.63 -10.87
CA ARG A 767 -16.14 27.21 -10.96
C ARG A 767 -17.15 26.37 -11.74
N LYS A 768 -17.98 26.98 -12.57
CA LYS A 768 -18.96 26.31 -13.45
C LYS A 768 -18.42 26.24 -14.87
N LEU A 769 -18.45 25.05 -15.46
CA LEU A 769 -18.09 24.82 -16.85
C LEU A 769 -19.24 25.31 -17.73
N VAL A 770 -18.95 26.18 -18.69
CA VAL A 770 -19.93 26.74 -19.62
C VAL A 770 -19.42 26.63 -21.06
N LYS A 771 -20.33 26.45 -22.01
CA LYS A 771 -19.99 26.31 -23.45
C LYS A 771 -19.44 27.65 -23.98
N GLY A 772 -18.40 27.57 -24.81
CA GLY A 772 -17.71 28.70 -25.43
C GLY A 772 -16.29 28.90 -24.88
N GLY A 773 -15.44 29.54 -25.67
CA GLY A 773 -14.05 29.86 -25.25
C GLY A 773 -13.99 31.12 -24.39
N SER A 774 -12.96 31.26 -23.55
CA SER A 774 -12.64 32.51 -22.84
C SER A 774 -11.65 33.31 -23.70
N ALA A 775 -11.96 34.57 -23.92
CA ALA A 775 -11.10 35.50 -24.67
C ALA A 775 -10.12 36.32 -23.80
N HIS A 776 -10.21 36.21 -22.48
CA HIS A 776 -9.45 37.06 -21.57
C HIS A 776 -8.55 36.26 -20.61
N SER A 777 -7.33 36.79 -20.40
CA SER A 777 -6.39 36.30 -19.41
C SER A 777 -6.61 36.98 -18.06
N PHE A 778 -6.70 36.21 -16.96
CA PHE A 778 -6.93 36.72 -15.61
C PHE A 778 -5.67 36.64 -14.71
N GLY A 779 -4.50 36.34 -15.27
CA GLY A 779 -3.25 36.13 -14.49
C GLY A 779 -2.88 37.33 -13.59
N ILE A 780 -3.07 38.56 -14.08
CA ILE A 780 -2.79 39.77 -13.30
C ILE A 780 -3.78 39.93 -12.11
N HIS A 781 -5.04 39.50 -12.29
CA HIS A 781 -6.01 39.52 -11.21
C HIS A 781 -5.66 38.51 -10.10
N VAL A 782 -5.17 37.32 -10.49
CA VAL A 782 -4.66 36.33 -9.54
C VAL A 782 -3.42 36.87 -8.80
N ALA A 783 -2.51 37.54 -9.48
CA ALA A 783 -1.35 38.18 -8.89
C ALA A 783 -1.75 39.26 -7.85
N LYS A 784 -2.81 40.02 -8.15
CA LYS A 784 -3.39 40.99 -7.20
C LYS A 784 -3.96 40.29 -5.96
N MET A 785 -4.70 39.19 -6.15
CA MET A 785 -5.26 38.39 -5.05
C MET A 785 -4.16 37.73 -4.19
N ALA A 786 -3.03 37.37 -4.77
CA ALA A 786 -1.86 36.84 -4.06
C ALA A 786 -1.08 37.92 -3.26
N GLY A 787 -1.50 39.19 -3.30
CA GLY A 787 -0.88 40.24 -2.54
C GLY A 787 0.35 40.88 -3.18
N MET A 788 0.55 40.73 -4.52
CA MET A 788 1.65 41.41 -5.22
C MET A 788 1.56 42.94 -5.06
N PRO A 789 2.72 43.68 -4.95
CA PRO A 789 2.76 45.10 -4.83
C PRO A 789 1.99 45.84 -5.94
N GLN A 790 1.18 46.80 -5.60
CA GLN A 790 0.29 47.50 -6.54
C GLN A 790 1.06 48.16 -7.72
N LEU A 791 2.31 48.56 -7.50
CA LEU A 791 3.17 49.13 -8.55
C LEU A 791 3.47 48.08 -9.64
N VAL A 792 3.72 46.81 -9.25
CA VAL A 792 3.96 45.69 -10.18
C VAL A 792 2.68 45.39 -10.95
N ILE A 793 1.53 45.30 -10.25
CA ILE A 793 0.23 45.04 -10.88
C ILE A 793 -0.11 46.11 -11.94
N SER A 794 0.07 47.42 -11.62
CA SER A 794 -0.27 48.51 -12.53
C SER A 794 0.66 48.53 -13.78
N LYS A 795 1.96 48.19 -13.62
CA LYS A 795 2.89 48.04 -14.76
C LYS A 795 2.53 46.84 -15.62
N ALA A 796 2.22 45.68 -15.02
CA ALA A 796 1.79 44.51 -15.73
C ALA A 796 0.51 44.75 -16.54
N GLN A 797 -0.50 45.41 -15.97
CA GLN A 797 -1.72 45.79 -16.71
C GLN A 797 -1.48 46.69 -17.90
N LYS A 798 -0.57 47.68 -17.78
CA LYS A 798 -0.22 48.57 -18.89
C LYS A 798 0.49 47.80 -20.02
N LEU A 799 1.40 46.86 -19.63
CA LEU A 799 2.13 46.06 -20.60
C LEU A 799 1.19 45.06 -21.31
N LEU A 800 0.29 44.42 -20.58
CA LEU A 800 -0.72 43.48 -21.16
C LEU A 800 -1.55 44.19 -22.23
N LYS A 801 -2.09 45.39 -21.92
CA LYS A 801 -2.88 46.19 -22.88
C LYS A 801 -2.08 46.54 -24.13
N LYS A 802 -0.76 46.79 -23.98
CA LYS A 802 0.11 47.08 -25.15
C LYS A 802 0.31 45.82 -26.00
N LEU A 803 0.53 44.66 -25.40
CA LEU A 803 0.71 43.38 -26.08
C LEU A 803 -0.57 42.93 -26.82
N GLU A 804 -1.74 43.01 -26.19
CA GLU A 804 -3.04 42.65 -26.76
C GLU A 804 -3.38 43.55 -28.00
N LYS A 805 -3.04 44.86 -27.96
CA LYS A 805 -3.24 45.75 -29.11
C LYS A 805 -2.38 45.40 -30.30
N ASN A 806 -1.14 44.94 -30.10
CA ASN A 806 -0.27 44.54 -31.18
C ASN A 806 -0.74 43.24 -31.85
N HIS A 807 -1.22 42.27 -31.12
CA HIS A 807 -1.80 41.04 -31.67
C HIS A 807 -3.08 41.23 -32.49
N SER A 808 -3.96 42.18 -32.08
CA SER A 808 -5.19 42.47 -32.84
C SER A 808 -4.96 43.22 -34.17
N SER A 809 -3.81 43.88 -34.36
CA SER A 809 -3.47 44.54 -35.61
C SER A 809 -2.82 43.61 -36.66
N ASP A 810 -2.17 42.53 -36.24
CA ASP A 810 -1.52 41.57 -37.15
C ASP A 810 -2.51 40.47 -37.65
N ALA A 811 -3.52 40.10 -36.84
CA ALA A 811 -4.54 39.13 -37.22
C ALA A 811 -5.47 39.63 -38.37
N LEU A 812 -5.68 40.93 -38.50
CA LEU A 812 -6.52 41.50 -39.56
C LEU A 812 -5.80 41.60 -40.94
N ASN A 813 -4.47 41.50 -40.98
CA ASN A 813 -3.68 41.57 -42.23
C ASN A 813 -3.24 40.20 -42.77
N GLY A 814 -3.38 39.10 -41.98
CA GLY A 814 -2.90 37.78 -42.35
C GLY A 814 -3.83 36.89 -43.18
N ILE A 815 -5.14 37.28 -43.37
CA ILE A 815 -6.15 36.41 -44.01
C ILE A 815 -6.17 36.53 -45.55
N LYS A 816 -5.27 37.33 -46.19
CA LYS A 816 -5.30 37.54 -47.64
C LYS A 816 -4.12 36.99 -48.47
N SER A 817 -3.28 36.12 -47.95
CA SER A 817 -2.30 35.43 -48.82
C SER A 817 -1.80 34.12 -48.16
N ALA A 818 -2.61 33.09 -48.30
CA ALA A 818 -2.16 31.72 -48.04
C ALA A 818 -1.75 31.11 -49.38
N ASN A 819 -0.51 31.28 -49.79
CA ASN A 819 0.33 30.35 -50.54
C ASN A 819 1.71 31.00 -50.71
N ASP A 820 2.72 30.26 -50.26
CA ASP A 820 4.14 30.52 -50.37
C ASP A 820 4.75 31.65 -49.49
N GLU A 821 5.70 31.20 -48.65
CA GLU A 821 6.63 31.94 -47.78
C GLU A 821 6.26 32.02 -46.29
N MET A 822 6.20 30.87 -45.66
CA MET A 822 6.21 30.76 -44.20
C MET A 822 7.64 30.53 -43.69
N GLN A 823 8.50 31.57 -43.89
CA GLN A 823 9.75 31.67 -43.11
C GLN A 823 10.20 33.15 -43.16
N MET A 824 10.29 33.79 -41.98
CA MET A 824 10.79 35.15 -41.71
C MET A 824 9.74 36.26 -41.47
N SER A 825 8.98 36.16 -40.38
CA SER A 825 8.32 37.33 -39.81
C SER A 825 8.14 37.29 -38.26
N PHE A 826 8.88 36.47 -37.55
CA PHE A 826 8.69 36.32 -36.08
C PHE A 826 9.85 36.84 -35.21
N PHE A 827 10.80 37.62 -35.77
CA PHE A 827 11.85 38.31 -35.01
C PHE A 827 11.79 39.82 -35.22
N ASN A 828 10.72 40.45 -34.72
CA ASN A 828 10.79 41.85 -34.31
C ASN A 828 10.57 41.92 -32.78
N LEU A 829 11.58 41.52 -32.02
CA LEU A 829 11.88 42.12 -30.74
C LEU A 829 12.24 43.58 -31.05
N ASP A 830 11.27 44.51 -30.89
CA ASP A 830 11.57 45.94 -30.94
C ASP A 830 12.56 46.22 -29.78
N ASP A 831 13.84 46.29 -30.15
CA ASP A 831 14.87 46.84 -29.27
C ASP A 831 14.45 48.31 -29.01
N PRO A 832 14.19 48.71 -27.72
CA PRO A 832 13.80 50.07 -27.40
C PRO A 832 14.75 51.13 -28.01
N LEU A 833 16.01 50.73 -28.27
CA LEU A 833 17.03 51.54 -28.93
C LEU A 833 16.73 51.76 -30.41
N LEU A 834 16.19 50.74 -31.12
CA LEU A 834 15.79 50.82 -32.50
C LEU A 834 14.56 51.68 -32.70
N GLU A 835 13.59 51.66 -31.76
CA GLU A 835 12.43 52.55 -31.78
C GLU A 835 12.85 54.00 -31.50
N GLU A 836 13.77 54.26 -30.56
CA GLU A 836 14.33 55.56 -30.28
C GLU A 836 15.09 56.17 -31.50
N ILE A 837 15.87 55.33 -32.20
CA ILE A 837 16.55 55.69 -33.43
C ILE A 837 15.55 55.97 -34.58
N LYS A 838 14.49 55.21 -34.67
CA LYS A 838 13.42 55.39 -35.67
C LYS A 838 12.67 56.72 -35.42
N GLU A 839 12.29 57.01 -34.19
CA GLU A 839 11.67 58.28 -33.82
C GLU A 839 12.58 59.49 -34.09
N GLU A 840 13.88 59.35 -33.77
CA GLU A 840 14.90 60.40 -34.06
C GLU A 840 15.06 60.63 -35.54
N ILE A 841 15.11 59.58 -36.38
CA ILE A 841 15.17 59.72 -37.84
C ILE A 841 13.87 60.27 -38.40
N LEU A 842 12.70 59.87 -37.93
CA LEU A 842 11.42 60.40 -38.45
C LEU A 842 11.14 61.85 -38.01
N SER A 843 11.75 62.34 -36.94
CA SER A 843 11.63 63.71 -36.49
C SER A 843 12.53 64.72 -37.28
N LEU A 844 13.48 64.21 -38.11
CA LEU A 844 14.39 65.04 -38.88
C LEU A 844 13.70 65.56 -40.11
N ASP A 845 13.57 66.88 -40.23
CA ASP A 845 13.21 67.55 -41.51
C ASP A 845 14.42 67.73 -42.37
N ILE A 846 14.61 66.78 -43.31
CA ILE A 846 15.76 66.67 -44.21
C ILE A 846 15.92 67.96 -45.11
N ASN A 847 14.84 68.72 -45.34
CA ASN A 847 14.86 69.95 -46.20
C ASN A 847 15.27 71.14 -45.36
N ALA A 848 15.33 71.12 -44.07
CA ALA A 848 15.63 72.22 -43.16
C ALA A 848 17.04 72.16 -42.54
N ILE A 849 17.79 71.07 -42.67
CA ILE A 849 19.10 70.84 -42.03
C ILE A 849 20.27 71.04 -43.07
N THR A 850 21.35 71.66 -42.60
CA THR A 850 22.57 71.84 -43.38
C THR A 850 23.36 70.52 -43.52
N PRO A 851 24.22 70.35 -44.55
CA PRO A 851 25.03 69.14 -44.70
C PRO A 851 25.89 68.77 -43.43
N VAL A 852 26.37 69.79 -42.72
CA VAL A 852 27.17 69.59 -41.49
C VAL A 852 26.31 69.10 -40.34
N GLU A 853 25.14 69.65 -40.17
CA GLU A 853 24.15 69.22 -39.14
C GLU A 853 23.64 67.77 -39.40
N ALA A 854 23.41 67.44 -40.66
CA ALA A 854 23.06 66.07 -41.09
C ALA A 854 24.16 65.06 -40.74
N LEU A 855 25.42 65.39 -40.94
CA LEU A 855 26.56 64.55 -40.56
C LEU A 855 26.71 64.42 -39.03
N MET A 856 26.46 65.48 -38.31
CA MET A 856 26.46 65.44 -36.83
C MET A 856 25.35 64.56 -36.28
N LYS A 857 24.16 64.67 -36.90
CA LYS A 857 22.98 63.83 -36.43
C LYS A 857 23.18 62.36 -36.84
N LEU A 858 23.74 62.07 -38.00
CA LEU A 858 24.13 60.71 -38.40
C LEU A 858 25.20 60.11 -37.46
N ASN A 859 26.13 60.93 -36.98
CA ASN A 859 27.15 60.47 -36.00
C ASN A 859 26.55 60.23 -34.57
N GLU A 860 25.53 60.99 -34.17
CA GLU A 860 24.78 60.84 -32.98
C GLU A 860 23.98 59.52 -32.98
N ILE A 861 23.25 59.22 -34.06
CA ILE A 861 22.54 57.98 -34.33
C ILE A 861 23.49 56.77 -34.32
N LYS A 862 24.67 56.93 -35.01
CA LYS A 862 25.71 55.92 -35.02
C LYS A 862 26.28 55.66 -33.63
N ARG A 863 26.43 56.68 -32.78
CA ARG A 863 26.86 56.52 -31.35
C ARG A 863 25.82 55.83 -30.49
N MET A 864 24.53 56.01 -30.75
CA MET A 864 23.46 55.24 -30.07
C MET A 864 23.54 53.74 -30.39
N LEU A 865 23.89 53.41 -31.67
CA LEU A 865 24.08 52.00 -32.08
C LEU A 865 25.36 51.36 -31.52
N VAL A 866 26.37 52.12 -31.13
CA VAL A 866 27.70 51.61 -30.71
C VAL A 866 27.87 51.59 -29.19
N LYS A 867 26.91 52.18 -28.42
CA LYS A 867 26.91 52.09 -26.97
C LYS A 867 26.28 50.75 -26.51
N LYS A 868 27.07 49.69 -26.64
CA LYS A 868 26.95 48.45 -25.89
C LYS A 868 28.16 48.33 -24.98
#